data_f62a8bc0323b43f9e1c8a0da2045dc01
#
_entry.id   f62a8bc0323b43f9e1c8a0da2045dc01
#
_cell.length_a   1.000
_cell.length_b   1.000
_cell.length_c   1.000
_cell.angle_alpha   90.00
_cell.angle_beta   90.00
_cell.angle_gamma   90.00
#
_symmetry.space_group_name_H-M   'P 1'
#
loop_
_entity.id
_entity.type
_entity.pdbx_description
1 polymer ?
#
loop_
_entity_poly.entity_id
_entity_poly.type
_entity_poly.pdbx_seq_one_letter_code
_entity_poly.pdbx_strand_id
1 'polypeptide(L)'
;MMAVDAEGAVRSTGRRALMAGFGAVALGAAGSLAVATPAQAAPVTMGAKDITRAETVADLSRLRARAGEVAIVAGYRTPGDAGLLVYVGSDAAKIKPNGGTVVAGTRGTTWLLQHDGTLDFRVFGITGPEKAADDALAAMVNDPRTRRIEAHTDLLFQKRHRFTRSHLEIDFGGHVIATEGIEPNTHDNPFGAVMFFTGVSRDVVVEHQLAEAWPELTDAVAVPDAAKFPVDTWWAVQCDTVAGGGADERELQRFVQVTQQIDGQHIRINYLNGWPLDKGRTLTWRQMAPVEGVRISNMRFLGAGPFDGPTDGSFPDARELTGSHPIAFEYAIGCDVADVHASRTWWPVVMRRWNTHFTTERCSVENPPTVFYGGAGYLTQQIYCLYGRVSDCTSSNARHLNDLTASAYCLVENCHGDGDDQGGNPFTTHGQYEHDLTFIGNSGLMDIANSGAQWGTSAKRITVRDHVCSWFVAGTKISDLTLENVRVIGRSTFDPQATMTINADGAQVRGCTAGLLAIGQRSARSSRPTTIEDSTFALPKDQVLIQTPVTVPVSFVRCTITGIDGAKARGSGPVEFVDCRLSGPAKGAPAEIGASRVTIRGGSVRDAVLSATAVRDQAIALEGVELSTERAEGAMLSRAAGSGVITWRLSGLTSTAPKGVAHVDIGAGVNHARVTGSQFVGGRLRLADGFSDPSTLLYSDNVERGVEADLPEAGDRVLIADVLTSA
;
A
#
# COMPACT_ATOMS: atom_id res chain seq x y z
N MET A 1 -7.15 8.73 -46.71
CA MET A 1 -7.30 8.03 -47.97
C MET A 1 -6.51 6.73 -47.88
N MET A 2 -7.20 5.64 -47.98
CA MET A 2 -6.81 4.22 -48.06
C MET A 2 -6.33 3.52 -46.76
N ALA A 3 -7.23 2.64 -46.39
CA ALA A 3 -7.05 1.46 -45.55
C ALA A 3 -6.21 0.39 -46.26
N VAL A 4 -5.56 -0.47 -45.49
CA VAL A 4 -5.46 -1.93 -45.76
C VAL A 4 -5.31 -2.67 -44.45
N ASP A 5 -6.17 -3.68 -44.28
CA ASP A 5 -6.15 -4.70 -43.25
C ASP A 5 -4.96 -5.64 -43.37
N ALA A 6 -4.55 -6.25 -42.25
CA ALA A 6 -4.21 -7.69 -42.23
C ALA A 6 -4.00 -8.19 -40.78
N GLU A 7 -4.69 -9.24 -40.49
CA GLU A 7 -4.69 -10.08 -39.31
C GLU A 7 -3.31 -10.59 -38.89
N GLY A 8 -3.12 -10.73 -37.58
CA GLY A 8 -1.99 -11.39 -36.96
C GLY A 8 -2.30 -11.72 -35.50
N ALA A 9 -3.10 -12.75 -35.30
CA ALA A 9 -3.40 -13.29 -33.98
C ALA A 9 -2.11 -13.88 -33.34
N VAL A 10 -1.53 -13.20 -32.38
CA VAL A 10 -0.55 -13.80 -31.46
C VAL A 10 -1.27 -14.22 -30.19
N ARG A 11 -1.42 -15.52 -30.04
CA ARG A 11 -1.94 -16.17 -28.82
C ARG A 11 -1.01 -15.86 -27.63
N SER A 12 -1.49 -15.09 -26.67
CA SER A 12 -0.85 -14.92 -25.37
C SER A 12 -1.24 -16.08 -24.44
N THR A 13 -0.44 -17.15 -24.51
CA THR A 13 -0.44 -18.23 -23.51
C THR A 13 0.66 -17.94 -22.48
N GLY A 14 0.36 -17.18 -21.46
CA GLY A 14 1.40 -16.86 -20.43
C GLY A 14 0.89 -16.26 -19.12
N ARG A 15 -0.34 -15.82 -19.04
CA ARG A 15 -0.84 -15.13 -17.80
C ARG A 15 -1.72 -15.95 -16.87
N ARG A 16 -2.00 -17.21 -17.17
CA ARG A 16 -2.85 -18.08 -16.32
C ARG A 16 -2.10 -19.05 -15.40
N ALA A 17 -0.78 -19.13 -15.49
CA ALA A 17 0.00 -20.13 -14.72
C ALA A 17 0.54 -19.60 -13.38
N LEU A 18 0.56 -18.29 -13.13
CA LEU A 18 1.09 -17.74 -11.86
C LEU A 18 0.02 -17.51 -10.77
N MET A 19 -1.27 -17.52 -11.12
CA MET A 19 -2.37 -17.40 -10.15
C MET A 19 -2.87 -18.74 -9.62
N ALA A 20 -2.44 -19.86 -10.19
CA ALA A 20 -2.82 -21.19 -9.73
C ALA A 20 -1.99 -21.75 -8.57
N GLY A 21 -0.94 -21.04 -8.15
CA GLY A 21 -0.02 -21.47 -7.08
C GLY A 21 -0.43 -21.07 -5.66
N PHE A 22 -1.32 -20.10 -5.50
CA PHE A 22 -1.77 -19.62 -4.18
C PHE A 22 -3.19 -20.07 -3.79
N GLY A 23 -3.91 -20.73 -4.68
CA GLY A 23 -5.28 -21.20 -4.46
C GLY A 23 -5.44 -22.69 -4.06
N ALA A 24 -4.37 -23.44 -3.86
CA ALA A 24 -4.44 -24.90 -3.74
C ALA A 24 -4.21 -25.48 -2.33
N VAL A 25 -4.31 -24.69 -1.27
CA VAL A 25 -4.18 -25.17 0.12
C VAL A 25 -5.50 -25.08 0.93
N ALA A 26 -6.58 -24.63 0.34
CA ALA A 26 -7.86 -24.47 1.05
C ALA A 26 -9.03 -25.30 0.47
N LEU A 27 -8.77 -26.44 -0.14
CA LEU A 27 -9.83 -27.37 -0.60
C LEU A 27 -9.55 -28.80 -0.11
N GLY A 28 -9.76 -29.00 1.19
CA GLY A 28 -9.61 -30.32 1.79
C GLY A 28 -10.26 -30.43 3.16
N ALA A 29 -11.53 -30.06 3.29
CA ALA A 29 -12.47 -30.56 4.31
C ALA A 29 -13.85 -29.95 4.05
N ALA A 30 -14.56 -30.48 3.05
CA ALA A 30 -15.99 -30.31 2.99
C ALA A 30 -16.63 -31.21 4.06
N GLY A 31 -16.55 -30.76 5.31
CA GLY A 31 -17.45 -31.20 6.35
C GLY A 31 -18.83 -30.67 6.01
N SER A 32 -19.77 -31.54 5.75
CA SER A 32 -21.17 -31.21 5.54
C SER A 32 -21.74 -30.48 6.75
N LEU A 33 -21.67 -29.14 6.72
CA LEU A 33 -22.53 -28.28 7.51
C LEU A 33 -23.95 -28.52 6.97
N ALA A 34 -24.76 -29.23 7.69
CA ALA A 34 -26.20 -29.25 7.51
C ALA A 34 -26.68 -27.81 7.75
N VAL A 35 -26.73 -27.03 6.67
CA VAL A 35 -27.51 -25.81 6.65
C VAL A 35 -28.93 -26.25 6.93
N ALA A 36 -29.44 -25.89 8.11
CA ALA A 36 -30.85 -25.98 8.37
C ALA A 36 -31.57 -25.15 7.30
N THR A 37 -32.09 -25.84 6.30
CA THR A 37 -32.97 -25.24 5.32
C THR A 37 -34.09 -24.57 6.09
N PRO A 38 -34.30 -23.24 5.93
CA PRO A 38 -35.48 -22.61 6.46
C PRO A 38 -36.67 -23.37 5.87
N ALA A 39 -37.57 -23.84 6.74
CA ALA A 39 -38.75 -24.56 6.33
C ALA A 39 -39.41 -23.81 5.18
N GLN A 40 -39.33 -24.35 3.98
CA GLN A 40 -40.14 -23.90 2.86
C GLN A 40 -41.59 -23.96 3.33
N ALA A 41 -42.22 -22.80 3.39
CA ALA A 41 -43.67 -22.79 3.63
C ALA A 41 -44.32 -23.68 2.58
N ALA A 42 -45.05 -24.70 3.04
CA ALA A 42 -45.76 -25.60 2.18
C ALA A 42 -46.62 -24.78 1.19
N PRO A 43 -46.69 -25.17 -0.09
CA PRO A 43 -47.55 -24.45 -1.04
C PRO A 43 -48.98 -24.48 -0.51
N VAL A 44 -49.50 -23.29 -0.20
CA VAL A 44 -50.90 -23.11 0.21
C VAL A 44 -51.76 -23.36 -1.02
N THR A 45 -52.50 -24.44 -1.02
CA THR A 45 -53.52 -24.70 -2.01
C THR A 45 -54.65 -23.70 -1.80
N MET A 46 -54.67 -22.62 -2.59
CA MET A 46 -55.65 -21.55 -2.47
C MET A 46 -56.97 -21.92 -3.10
N GLY A 47 -58.04 -21.94 -2.31
CA GLY A 47 -59.40 -21.89 -2.81
C GLY A 47 -59.71 -20.46 -3.28
N ALA A 48 -60.39 -20.29 -4.40
CA ALA A 48 -60.67 -18.99 -5.06
C ALA A 48 -61.47 -17.97 -4.24
N LYS A 49 -61.77 -18.25 -2.97
CA LYS A 49 -62.60 -17.39 -2.09
C LYS A 49 -61.82 -16.49 -1.10
N ASP A 50 -60.48 -16.60 -1.01
CA ASP A 50 -59.73 -15.95 0.05
C ASP A 50 -58.73 -14.89 -0.46
N ILE A 51 -58.97 -14.27 -1.62
CA ILE A 51 -58.13 -13.21 -2.18
C ILE A 51 -58.77 -11.86 -1.93
N THR A 52 -58.16 -11.05 -1.06
CA THR A 52 -58.53 -9.67 -0.85
C THR A 52 -57.77 -8.75 -1.81
N ARG A 53 -58.41 -7.71 -2.30
CA ARG A 53 -57.79 -6.68 -3.18
C ARG A 53 -57.82 -5.33 -2.46
N ALA A 54 -56.71 -4.62 -2.57
CA ALA A 54 -56.59 -3.23 -2.08
C ALA A 54 -55.87 -2.38 -3.12
N GLU A 55 -56.24 -1.13 -3.25
CA GLU A 55 -55.59 -0.20 -4.19
C GLU A 55 -54.21 0.21 -3.65
N THR A 56 -54.11 0.42 -2.33
CA THR A 56 -52.91 0.90 -1.66
C THR A 56 -52.60 0.12 -0.37
N VAL A 57 -51.39 0.27 0.13
CA VAL A 57 -50.97 -0.25 1.45
C VAL A 57 -51.81 0.40 2.56
N ALA A 58 -52.18 1.67 2.40
CA ALA A 58 -53.06 2.36 3.37
C ALA A 58 -54.46 1.71 3.38
N ASP A 59 -55.02 1.29 2.25
CA ASP A 59 -56.27 0.59 2.22
C ASP A 59 -56.16 -0.81 2.82
N LEU A 60 -55.08 -1.52 2.54
CA LEU A 60 -54.79 -2.79 3.19
C LEU A 60 -54.74 -2.70 4.71
N SER A 61 -54.20 -1.62 5.25
CA SER A 61 -54.10 -1.40 6.71
C SER A 61 -55.44 -1.25 7.42
N ARG A 62 -56.47 -0.92 6.68
CA ARG A 62 -57.87 -0.78 7.19
C ARG A 62 -58.58 -2.11 7.26
N LEU A 63 -58.01 -3.14 6.70
CA LEU A 63 -58.58 -4.48 6.66
C LEU A 63 -58.07 -5.33 7.83
N ARG A 64 -58.90 -6.30 8.23
CA ARG A 64 -58.43 -7.30 9.22
C ARG A 64 -57.70 -8.41 8.46
N ALA A 65 -56.43 -8.66 8.79
CA ALA A 65 -55.69 -9.80 8.30
C ALA A 65 -56.18 -11.08 8.96
N ARG A 66 -56.65 -12.09 8.20
CA ARG A 66 -56.90 -13.41 8.73
C ARG A 66 -55.70 -14.31 8.42
N ALA A 67 -55.40 -15.23 9.32
CA ALA A 67 -54.29 -16.14 9.09
C ALA A 67 -54.41 -16.87 7.75
N GLY A 68 -53.43 -16.77 6.87
CA GLY A 68 -53.38 -17.39 5.54
C GLY A 68 -54.17 -16.68 4.46
N GLU A 69 -54.92 -15.61 4.75
CA GLU A 69 -55.60 -14.80 3.75
C GLU A 69 -54.59 -14.08 2.86
N VAL A 70 -54.77 -14.13 1.53
CA VAL A 70 -53.91 -13.46 0.58
C VAL A 70 -54.51 -12.10 0.19
N ALA A 71 -53.73 -11.05 0.25
CA ALA A 71 -54.07 -9.74 -0.25
C ALA A 71 -53.17 -9.35 -1.44
N ILE A 72 -53.78 -8.87 -2.50
CA ILE A 72 -53.09 -8.27 -3.65
C ILE A 72 -53.30 -6.77 -3.58
N VAL A 73 -52.19 -6.01 -3.55
CA VAL A 73 -52.21 -4.56 -3.42
C VAL A 73 -51.60 -3.96 -4.69
N ALA A 74 -52.32 -3.01 -5.30
CA ALA A 74 -51.95 -2.45 -6.61
C ALA A 74 -50.76 -1.51 -6.56
N GLY A 75 -50.43 -0.92 -5.41
CA GLY A 75 -49.27 -0.06 -5.17
C GLY A 75 -49.12 0.35 -3.69
N TYR A 76 -48.11 1.11 -3.38
CA TYR A 76 -47.90 1.57 -2.01
C TYR A 76 -48.78 2.76 -1.65
N ARG A 77 -48.67 3.89 -2.38
CA ARG A 77 -49.50 5.12 -2.20
C ARG A 77 -50.54 5.25 -3.32
N THR A 78 -50.13 4.88 -4.52
CA THR A 78 -50.98 4.90 -5.73
C THR A 78 -50.75 3.61 -6.52
N PRO A 79 -51.75 3.13 -7.24
CA PRO A 79 -51.59 1.95 -8.09
C PRO A 79 -50.38 2.08 -9.03
N GLY A 80 -49.49 1.08 -9.02
CA GLY A 80 -48.33 0.98 -9.88
C GLY A 80 -47.01 1.57 -9.32
N ASP A 81 -47.03 2.38 -8.25
CA ASP A 81 -45.85 3.07 -7.73
C ASP A 81 -44.80 2.12 -7.07
N ALA A 82 -45.24 0.94 -6.63
CA ALA A 82 -44.38 -0.10 -6.06
C ALA A 82 -44.51 -1.44 -6.80
N GLY A 83 -45.18 -1.45 -7.96
CA GLY A 83 -45.59 -2.67 -8.59
C GLY A 83 -46.72 -3.40 -7.83
N LEU A 84 -46.97 -4.65 -8.19
CA LEU A 84 -47.98 -5.46 -7.52
C LEU A 84 -47.38 -6.07 -6.24
N LEU A 85 -47.98 -5.77 -5.09
CA LEU A 85 -47.55 -6.30 -3.80
C LEU A 85 -48.49 -7.42 -3.34
N VAL A 86 -47.93 -8.52 -2.89
CA VAL A 86 -48.68 -9.67 -2.39
C VAL A 86 -48.44 -9.84 -0.91
N TYR A 87 -49.46 -9.78 -0.11
CA TYR A 87 -49.39 -9.97 1.35
C TYR A 87 -50.16 -11.20 1.80
N VAL A 88 -49.71 -11.80 2.89
CA VAL A 88 -50.40 -12.88 3.59
C VAL A 88 -50.75 -12.42 5.00
N GLY A 89 -52.00 -12.60 5.38
CA GLY A 89 -52.49 -12.28 6.69
C GLY A 89 -51.90 -13.16 7.78
N SER A 90 -51.58 -12.54 8.92
CA SER A 90 -51.08 -13.23 10.15
C SER A 90 -51.83 -12.69 11.34
N ASP A 91 -52.24 -13.58 12.23
CA ASP A 91 -52.77 -13.29 13.56
C ASP A 91 -51.72 -13.39 14.66
N ALA A 92 -50.45 -13.62 14.31
CA ALA A 92 -49.35 -13.69 15.24
C ALA A 92 -49.08 -12.30 15.87
N ALA A 93 -49.54 -12.10 17.10
CA ALA A 93 -49.47 -10.83 17.87
C ALA A 93 -48.03 -10.32 18.15
N LYS A 94 -46.99 -11.00 17.69
CA LYS A 94 -45.57 -10.69 17.99
C LYS A 94 -44.79 -10.00 16.87
N ILE A 95 -45.38 -9.84 15.69
CA ILE A 95 -44.69 -9.25 14.54
C ILE A 95 -44.97 -7.75 14.53
N LYS A 96 -43.91 -6.95 14.77
CA LYS A 96 -44.03 -5.48 14.80
C LYS A 96 -44.17 -4.93 13.38
N PRO A 97 -45.22 -4.15 13.09
CA PRO A 97 -45.35 -3.49 11.79
C PRO A 97 -44.18 -2.52 11.52
N ASN A 98 -43.72 -2.50 10.27
CA ASN A 98 -42.66 -1.61 9.78
C ASN A 98 -43.11 -0.74 8.57
N GLY A 99 -44.35 -0.84 8.17
CA GLY A 99 -44.94 -0.05 7.09
C GLY A 99 -44.68 -0.53 5.67
N GLY A 100 -43.87 -1.56 5.48
CA GLY A 100 -43.54 -2.13 4.16
C GLY A 100 -43.65 -3.64 4.14
N THR A 101 -42.66 -4.36 4.65
CA THR A 101 -42.69 -5.83 4.67
C THR A 101 -43.67 -6.40 5.72
N VAL A 102 -44.03 -5.59 6.69
CA VAL A 102 -45.03 -5.91 7.71
C VAL A 102 -45.98 -4.71 7.85
N VAL A 103 -47.21 -4.87 7.39
CA VAL A 103 -48.25 -3.84 7.45
C VAL A 103 -49.23 -4.16 8.56
N ALA A 104 -49.58 -3.16 9.40
CA ALA A 104 -50.60 -3.32 10.44
C ALA A 104 -51.97 -3.53 9.80
N GLY A 105 -52.71 -4.55 10.23
CA GLY A 105 -54.13 -4.70 9.98
C GLY A 105 -54.96 -4.25 11.16
N THR A 106 -56.30 -4.24 11.02
CA THR A 106 -57.18 -3.89 12.14
C THR A 106 -57.18 -4.99 13.23
N ARG A 107 -57.56 -4.62 14.44
CA ARG A 107 -57.68 -5.52 15.60
C ARG A 107 -56.38 -6.27 15.98
N GLY A 108 -55.23 -5.63 15.76
CA GLY A 108 -53.92 -6.18 16.15
C GLY A 108 -53.41 -7.31 15.22
N THR A 109 -53.99 -7.46 14.05
CA THR A 109 -53.48 -8.38 13.04
C THR A 109 -52.44 -7.72 12.14
N THR A 110 -51.67 -8.52 11.36
CA THR A 110 -50.63 -8.00 10.47
C THR A 110 -50.71 -8.66 9.11
N TRP A 111 -50.29 -7.92 8.10
CA TRP A 111 -50.09 -8.38 6.74
C TRP A 111 -48.60 -8.52 6.45
N LEU A 112 -48.13 -9.69 6.04
CA LEU A 112 -46.75 -10.00 5.74
C LEU A 112 -46.50 -10.02 4.25
N LEU A 113 -45.66 -9.15 3.75
CA LEU A 113 -45.24 -9.15 2.34
C LEU A 113 -44.62 -10.49 1.95
N GLN A 114 -45.07 -11.02 0.84
CA GLN A 114 -44.46 -12.18 0.19
C GLN A 114 -43.42 -11.69 -0.79
N HIS A 115 -42.21 -12.16 -0.68
CA HIS A 115 -41.10 -11.83 -1.57
C HIS A 115 -40.13 -13.02 -1.64
N ASP A 116 -39.35 -13.09 -2.70
CA ASP A 116 -38.37 -14.15 -2.97
C ASP A 116 -37.02 -13.93 -2.27
N GLY A 117 -36.88 -12.87 -1.47
CA GLY A 117 -35.66 -12.43 -0.82
C GLY A 117 -35.15 -11.11 -1.40
N THR A 118 -35.71 -10.64 -2.49
CA THR A 118 -35.43 -9.32 -3.09
C THR A 118 -36.45 -8.30 -2.62
N LEU A 119 -35.99 -7.14 -2.18
CA LEU A 119 -36.81 -5.99 -1.78
C LEU A 119 -36.27 -4.72 -2.41
N ASP A 120 -37.16 -3.75 -2.63
CA ASP A 120 -36.76 -2.41 -3.02
C ASP A 120 -37.45 -1.34 -2.16
N PHE A 121 -36.93 -0.12 -2.23
CA PHE A 121 -37.41 1.02 -1.42
C PHE A 121 -38.85 1.41 -1.70
N ARG A 122 -39.40 1.10 -2.90
CA ARG A 122 -40.78 1.40 -3.28
C ARG A 122 -41.80 0.65 -2.41
N VAL A 123 -41.39 -0.53 -1.89
CA VAL A 123 -42.20 -1.30 -0.92
C VAL A 123 -42.51 -0.50 0.35
N PHE A 124 -41.74 0.55 0.63
CA PHE A 124 -41.93 1.49 1.74
C PHE A 124 -42.43 2.87 1.28
N GLY A 125 -42.83 2.97 0.02
CA GLY A 125 -43.30 4.19 -0.60
C GLY A 125 -42.23 5.26 -0.76
N ILE A 126 -40.99 4.83 -0.97
CA ILE A 126 -39.86 5.70 -1.34
C ILE A 126 -39.77 5.66 -2.86
N THR A 127 -40.12 6.76 -3.49
CA THR A 127 -40.15 6.92 -4.95
C THR A 127 -39.24 8.02 -5.45
N GLY A 128 -38.48 8.65 -4.54
CA GLY A 128 -37.53 9.70 -4.82
C GLY A 128 -36.89 10.22 -3.52
N PRO A 129 -35.96 11.19 -3.63
CA PRO A 129 -35.18 11.71 -2.50
C PRO A 129 -35.97 12.72 -1.64
N GLU A 130 -37.20 13.02 -1.95
CA GLU A 130 -38.07 13.94 -1.19
C GLU A 130 -38.46 13.40 0.19
N LYS A 131 -38.21 12.10 0.43
CA LYS A 131 -38.44 11.44 1.72
C LYS A 131 -37.23 10.61 2.09
N ALA A 132 -36.77 10.77 3.34
CA ALA A 132 -35.68 9.97 3.86
C ALA A 132 -35.99 8.47 3.83
N ALA A 133 -35.02 7.68 3.35
CA ALA A 133 -35.14 6.24 3.12
C ALA A 133 -34.63 5.39 4.30
N ASP A 134 -34.22 6.02 5.39
CA ASP A 134 -33.54 5.39 6.53
C ASP A 134 -34.35 4.24 7.16
N ASP A 135 -35.62 4.49 7.46
CA ASP A 135 -36.47 3.50 8.10
C ASP A 135 -36.76 2.30 7.16
N ALA A 136 -36.83 2.58 5.85
CA ALA A 136 -36.96 1.53 4.83
C ALA A 136 -35.70 0.65 4.75
N LEU A 137 -34.52 1.25 4.71
CA LEU A 137 -33.23 0.54 4.74
C LEU A 137 -33.13 -0.35 5.97
N ALA A 138 -33.36 0.24 7.16
CA ALA A 138 -33.28 -0.48 8.43
C ALA A 138 -34.29 -1.65 8.48
N ALA A 139 -35.51 -1.45 7.99
CA ALA A 139 -36.53 -2.50 7.94
C ALA A 139 -36.14 -3.65 6.99
N MET A 140 -35.61 -3.35 5.81
CA MET A 140 -35.17 -4.35 4.83
C MET A 140 -33.94 -5.12 5.32
N VAL A 141 -32.95 -4.44 5.87
CA VAL A 141 -31.75 -5.11 6.39
C VAL A 141 -32.09 -6.03 7.58
N ASN A 142 -33.02 -5.65 8.44
CA ASN A 142 -33.40 -6.43 9.60
C ASN A 142 -34.46 -7.51 9.30
N ASP A 143 -35.05 -7.57 8.11
CA ASP A 143 -35.92 -8.68 7.74
C ASP A 143 -35.06 -9.94 7.42
N PRO A 144 -35.15 -11.02 8.19
CA PRO A 144 -34.29 -12.20 8.03
C PRO A 144 -34.49 -12.92 6.69
N ARG A 145 -35.57 -12.64 5.96
CA ARG A 145 -35.87 -13.21 4.64
C ARG A 145 -35.19 -12.46 3.52
N THR A 146 -34.77 -11.19 3.75
CA THR A 146 -34.10 -10.36 2.74
C THR A 146 -32.71 -10.91 2.44
N ARG A 147 -32.37 -11.05 1.18
CA ARG A 147 -31.06 -11.40 0.64
C ARG A 147 -30.49 -10.31 -0.24
N ARG A 148 -31.38 -9.55 -0.89
CA ARG A 148 -31.03 -8.49 -1.83
C ARG A 148 -31.94 -7.28 -1.63
N ILE A 149 -31.34 -6.11 -1.60
CA ILE A 149 -32.02 -4.81 -1.56
C ILE A 149 -31.63 -4.07 -2.83
N GLU A 150 -32.61 -3.52 -3.54
CA GLU A 150 -32.41 -2.77 -4.78
C GLU A 150 -32.95 -1.34 -4.65
N ALA A 151 -32.23 -0.39 -5.25
CA ALA A 151 -32.77 0.95 -5.47
C ALA A 151 -33.18 1.11 -6.93
N HIS A 152 -34.33 1.75 -7.15
CA HIS A 152 -34.88 2.09 -8.46
C HIS A 152 -35.11 3.60 -8.61
N THR A 153 -34.55 4.39 -7.70
CA THR A 153 -34.67 5.86 -7.66
C THR A 153 -33.54 6.42 -6.83
N ASP A 154 -33.30 7.72 -6.96
CA ASP A 154 -32.42 8.44 -6.08
C ASP A 154 -32.97 8.43 -4.64
N LEU A 155 -32.06 8.39 -3.65
CA LEU A 155 -32.40 8.23 -2.24
C LEU A 155 -31.79 9.34 -1.40
N LEU A 156 -32.45 9.66 -0.29
CA LEU A 156 -31.92 10.52 0.76
C LEU A 156 -31.77 9.71 2.05
N PHE A 157 -30.58 9.75 2.67
CA PHE A 157 -30.33 9.19 3.99
C PHE A 157 -29.95 10.31 4.97
N GLN A 158 -30.61 10.34 6.11
CA GLN A 158 -30.39 11.34 7.17
C GLN A 158 -30.00 10.71 8.50
N LYS A 159 -29.79 9.38 8.54
CA LYS A 159 -29.34 8.63 9.71
C LYS A 159 -28.09 7.81 9.42
N ARG A 160 -27.39 7.44 10.49
CA ARG A 160 -26.24 6.53 10.47
C ARG A 160 -26.69 5.20 11.06
N HIS A 161 -26.58 4.13 10.26
CA HIS A 161 -27.07 2.83 10.62
C HIS A 161 -25.95 1.90 11.02
N ARG A 162 -26.14 1.16 12.11
CA ARG A 162 -25.27 0.06 12.51
C ARG A 162 -25.98 -1.27 12.33
N PHE A 163 -25.40 -2.15 11.51
CA PHE A 163 -25.95 -3.45 11.17
C PHE A 163 -25.03 -4.59 11.59
N THR A 164 -25.62 -5.73 11.97
CA THR A 164 -24.93 -6.98 12.27
C THR A 164 -25.36 -8.10 11.33
N ARG A 165 -26.07 -7.77 10.26
CA ARG A 165 -26.61 -8.69 9.29
C ARG A 165 -25.55 -9.18 8.33
N SER A 166 -25.46 -10.50 8.15
CA SER A 166 -24.59 -11.18 7.17
C SER A 166 -25.39 -11.61 5.93
N HIS A 167 -24.65 -11.94 4.86
CA HIS A 167 -25.16 -12.51 3.62
C HIS A 167 -26.26 -11.65 2.96
N LEU A 168 -25.95 -10.38 2.73
CA LEU A 168 -26.83 -9.38 2.18
C LEU A 168 -26.17 -8.68 0.99
N GLU A 169 -26.88 -8.57 -0.11
CA GLU A 169 -26.51 -7.75 -1.25
C GLU A 169 -27.35 -6.46 -1.25
N ILE A 170 -26.71 -5.30 -1.44
CA ILE A 170 -27.37 -4.00 -1.60
C ILE A 170 -26.87 -3.38 -2.90
N ASP A 171 -27.77 -3.30 -3.87
CA ASP A 171 -27.53 -2.75 -5.20
C ASP A 171 -28.28 -1.43 -5.36
N PHE A 172 -27.54 -0.34 -5.46
CA PHE A 172 -28.14 0.99 -5.60
C PHE A 172 -28.49 1.35 -7.06
N GLY A 173 -28.32 0.43 -8.03
CA GLY A 173 -28.73 0.61 -9.40
C GLY A 173 -28.13 1.81 -10.14
N GLY A 174 -27.02 2.37 -9.66
CA GLY A 174 -26.38 3.57 -10.20
C GLY A 174 -27.07 4.88 -9.78
N HIS A 175 -28.01 4.83 -8.85
CA HIS A 175 -28.74 5.99 -8.36
C HIS A 175 -27.91 6.87 -7.43
N VAL A 176 -28.33 8.14 -7.32
CA VAL A 176 -27.72 9.11 -6.40
C VAL A 176 -28.20 8.85 -4.97
N ILE A 177 -27.25 8.77 -4.07
CA ILE A 177 -27.48 8.64 -2.64
C ILE A 177 -27.00 9.93 -1.97
N ALA A 178 -27.95 10.80 -1.63
CA ALA A 178 -27.70 12.07 -0.98
C ALA A 178 -27.80 11.93 0.54
N THR A 179 -27.09 12.80 1.26
CA THR A 179 -27.07 12.80 2.73
C THR A 179 -27.28 14.19 3.34
N GLU A 180 -27.95 15.06 2.60
CA GLU A 180 -28.26 16.41 3.10
C GLU A 180 -29.12 16.35 4.38
N GLY A 181 -28.68 17.08 5.41
CA GLY A 181 -29.35 17.06 6.70
C GLY A 181 -29.12 15.80 7.55
N ILE A 182 -28.05 15.05 7.26
CA ILE A 182 -27.70 13.87 8.07
C ILE A 182 -27.47 14.25 9.53
N GLU A 183 -27.89 13.37 10.44
CA GLU A 183 -27.67 13.53 11.87
C GLU A 183 -26.19 13.67 12.24
N PRO A 184 -25.85 14.36 13.34
CA PRO A 184 -24.49 14.47 13.82
C PRO A 184 -23.87 13.10 14.06
N ASN A 185 -22.57 12.98 13.75
CA ASN A 185 -21.81 11.78 14.02
C ASN A 185 -21.48 11.66 15.52
N THR A 186 -21.99 10.63 16.17
CA THR A 186 -21.73 10.31 17.58
C THR A 186 -20.93 9.04 17.77
N HIS A 187 -20.52 8.40 16.67
CA HIS A 187 -19.70 7.20 16.71
C HIS A 187 -18.21 7.56 16.76
N ASP A 188 -17.39 6.60 17.17
CA ASP A 188 -15.95 6.71 16.97
C ASP A 188 -15.66 6.92 15.48
N ASN A 189 -15.05 8.05 15.18
CA ASN A 189 -14.64 8.33 13.82
C ASN A 189 -13.54 7.34 13.37
N PRO A 190 -13.60 6.84 12.15
CA PRO A 190 -14.52 7.15 11.06
C PRO A 190 -15.64 6.11 10.85
N PHE A 191 -16.27 5.60 11.89
CA PHE A 191 -17.32 4.56 11.79
C PHE A 191 -18.77 5.10 11.78
N GLY A 192 -18.94 6.39 11.72
CA GLY A 192 -20.25 7.03 11.54
C GLY A 192 -20.75 7.02 10.10
N ALA A 193 -20.61 5.90 9.37
CA ALA A 193 -21.10 5.75 8.00
C ALA A 193 -22.63 5.67 7.92
N VAL A 194 -23.20 5.99 6.75
CA VAL A 194 -24.61 5.72 6.49
C VAL A 194 -24.92 4.23 6.70
N MET A 195 -24.03 3.36 6.25
CA MET A 195 -24.12 1.91 6.43
C MET A 195 -22.87 1.37 7.11
N PHE A 196 -22.95 1.15 8.40
CA PHE A 196 -21.90 0.51 9.18
C PHE A 196 -22.27 -0.93 9.51
N PHE A 197 -21.58 -1.90 8.90
CA PHE A 197 -21.72 -3.31 9.18
C PHE A 197 -20.62 -3.78 10.12
N THR A 198 -20.96 -4.40 11.25
CA THR A 198 -19.99 -4.81 12.27
C THR A 198 -20.30 -6.18 12.86
N GLY A 199 -19.24 -6.94 13.14
CA GLY A 199 -19.33 -8.15 13.96
C GLY A 199 -19.71 -7.82 15.40
N VAL A 200 -20.04 -8.87 16.16
CA VAL A 200 -20.47 -8.78 17.56
C VAL A 200 -19.49 -9.51 18.48
N SER A 201 -19.10 -8.90 19.58
CA SER A 201 -18.29 -9.55 20.62
C SER A 201 -19.06 -10.73 21.23
N ARG A 202 -18.35 -11.83 21.46
CA ARG A 202 -18.87 -12.98 22.20
C ARG A 202 -18.61 -12.90 23.69
N ASP A 203 -18.08 -11.77 24.18
CA ASP A 203 -17.68 -11.54 25.58
C ASP A 203 -16.67 -12.53 26.13
N VAL A 204 -15.94 -13.21 25.24
CA VAL A 204 -14.83 -14.13 25.58
C VAL A 204 -13.52 -13.42 25.28
N VAL A 205 -12.74 -13.19 26.33
CA VAL A 205 -11.40 -12.59 26.24
C VAL A 205 -10.41 -13.56 26.88
N VAL A 206 -9.32 -13.87 26.17
CA VAL A 206 -8.19 -14.63 26.69
C VAL A 206 -6.96 -13.75 26.63
N GLU A 207 -6.37 -13.48 27.77
CA GLU A 207 -5.10 -12.76 27.88
C GLU A 207 -4.05 -13.70 28.47
N HIS A 208 -2.89 -13.76 27.87
CA HIS A 208 -1.80 -14.60 28.34
C HIS A 208 -0.44 -14.12 27.85
N GLN A 209 0.62 -14.53 28.55
CA GLN A 209 1.98 -14.39 28.06
C GLN A 209 2.36 -15.60 27.20
N LEU A 210 3.12 -15.32 26.13
CA LEU A 210 3.69 -16.40 25.29
C LEU A 210 4.63 -17.28 26.13
N ALA A 211 4.34 -18.56 26.18
CA ALA A 211 5.17 -19.55 26.87
C ALA A 211 6.51 -19.81 26.15
N GLU A 212 6.54 -19.58 24.86
CA GLU A 212 7.69 -19.66 23.96
C GLU A 212 7.66 -18.54 22.93
N ALA A 213 8.74 -18.35 22.18
CA ALA A 213 8.77 -17.38 21.09
C ALA A 213 7.85 -17.84 19.95
N TRP A 214 7.12 -16.89 19.37
CA TRP A 214 6.34 -17.13 18.15
C TRP A 214 7.14 -16.66 16.94
N PRO A 215 7.71 -17.60 16.15
CA PRO A 215 8.58 -17.24 15.04
C PRO A 215 7.82 -16.54 13.90
N GLU A 216 8.57 -15.76 13.12
CA GLU A 216 8.09 -15.19 11.87
C GLU A 216 7.73 -16.31 10.86
N LEU A 217 6.73 -16.04 10.00
CA LEU A 217 6.23 -16.95 8.96
C LEU A 217 5.72 -18.30 9.49
N THR A 218 5.22 -18.31 10.71
CA THR A 218 4.54 -19.47 11.29
C THR A 218 3.10 -19.13 11.63
N ASP A 219 2.22 -20.13 11.53
CA ASP A 219 0.78 -20.04 11.82
C ASP A 219 0.38 -20.75 13.12
N ALA A 220 1.32 -21.47 13.74
CA ALA A 220 1.13 -22.13 15.01
C ALA A 220 1.54 -21.22 16.17
N VAL A 221 0.68 -21.08 17.17
CA VAL A 221 0.92 -20.20 18.32
C VAL A 221 0.60 -20.94 19.62
N ALA A 222 1.47 -20.75 20.62
CA ALA A 222 1.26 -21.26 21.96
C ALA A 222 0.17 -20.49 22.70
N VAL A 223 -0.77 -21.22 23.31
CA VAL A 223 -1.88 -20.68 24.10
C VAL A 223 -1.96 -21.42 25.45
N PRO A 224 -2.54 -20.80 26.48
CA PRO A 224 -2.58 -21.43 27.81
C PRO A 224 -3.45 -22.74 27.85
N ASP A 225 -4.45 -22.82 26.99
CA ASP A 225 -5.38 -23.94 26.92
C ASP A 225 -6.08 -23.88 25.55
N ALA A 226 -5.75 -24.78 24.64
CA ALA A 226 -6.31 -24.84 23.31
C ALA A 226 -7.83 -25.08 23.30
N ALA A 227 -8.40 -25.67 24.34
CA ALA A 227 -9.85 -25.90 24.44
C ALA A 227 -10.66 -24.58 24.50
N LYS A 228 -10.02 -23.47 24.89
CA LYS A 228 -10.63 -22.13 24.88
C LYS A 228 -10.73 -21.51 23.47
N PHE A 229 -10.09 -22.14 22.49
CA PHE A 229 -10.02 -21.66 21.09
C PHE A 229 -10.65 -22.74 20.17
N PRO A 230 -11.99 -22.85 20.13
CA PRO A 230 -12.63 -23.79 19.22
C PRO A 230 -12.28 -23.56 17.77
N VAL A 231 -12.14 -24.63 17.00
CA VAL A 231 -11.93 -24.56 15.54
C VAL A 231 -13.09 -23.79 14.87
N ASP A 232 -12.82 -23.11 13.79
CA ASP A 232 -13.74 -22.24 13.04
C ASP A 232 -14.24 -20.99 13.80
N THR A 233 -13.63 -20.66 14.94
CA THR A 233 -13.92 -19.40 15.63
C THR A 233 -13.00 -18.28 15.22
N TRP A 234 -13.54 -17.05 15.25
CA TRP A 234 -12.83 -15.85 14.86
C TRP A 234 -12.42 -15.00 16.05
N TRP A 235 -11.19 -14.47 15.98
CA TRP A 235 -10.58 -13.73 17.07
C TRP A 235 -9.88 -12.47 16.58
N ALA A 236 -10.10 -11.37 17.27
CA ALA A 236 -9.24 -10.20 17.18
C ALA A 236 -8.07 -10.40 18.17
N VAL A 237 -6.87 -10.58 17.66
CA VAL A 237 -5.66 -10.75 18.45
C VAL A 237 -4.75 -9.56 18.35
N GLN A 238 -4.21 -9.12 19.47
CA GLN A 238 -3.16 -8.11 19.52
C GLN A 238 -2.11 -8.45 20.56
N CYS A 239 -0.85 -8.06 20.32
CA CYS A 239 0.19 -8.10 21.35
C CYS A 239 0.20 -6.82 22.17
N ASP A 240 0.92 -6.84 23.31
CA ASP A 240 1.31 -5.66 24.06
C ASP A 240 2.14 -4.67 23.20
N THR A 241 2.35 -3.47 23.69
CA THR A 241 3.13 -2.45 22.99
C THR A 241 4.61 -2.78 22.96
N VAL A 242 5.30 -2.31 21.93
CA VAL A 242 6.75 -2.44 21.79
C VAL A 242 7.44 -1.66 22.91
N ALA A 243 8.36 -2.31 23.61
CA ALA A 243 9.11 -1.66 24.70
C ALA A 243 9.93 -0.47 24.15
N GLY A 244 9.66 0.72 24.68
CA GLY A 244 10.28 1.97 24.23
C GLY A 244 9.78 2.49 22.88
N GLY A 245 8.72 1.88 22.34
CA GLY A 245 8.03 2.34 21.15
C GLY A 245 6.97 3.41 21.43
N GLY A 246 6.17 3.73 20.39
CA GLY A 246 5.02 4.61 20.51
C GLY A 246 3.89 4.00 21.35
N ALA A 247 2.95 4.84 21.81
CA ALA A 247 1.86 4.43 22.70
C ALA A 247 1.00 3.29 22.13
N ASP A 248 0.85 3.25 20.81
CA ASP A 248 0.04 2.25 20.10
C ASP A 248 0.88 1.33 19.20
N GLU A 249 2.20 1.38 19.33
CA GLU A 249 3.12 0.56 18.52
C GLU A 249 3.05 -0.91 18.94
N ARG A 250 2.57 -1.76 18.03
CA ARG A 250 2.43 -3.22 18.21
C ARG A 250 2.79 -3.95 16.94
N GLU A 251 3.53 -5.05 17.05
CA GLU A 251 3.90 -5.90 15.92
C GLU A 251 2.74 -6.76 15.42
N LEU A 252 1.76 -7.01 16.28
CA LEU A 252 0.62 -7.87 15.97
C LEU A 252 -0.70 -7.22 16.34
N GLN A 253 -1.56 -7.03 15.35
CA GLN A 253 -2.97 -6.65 15.47
C GLN A 253 -3.72 -7.25 14.29
N ARG A 254 -4.41 -8.40 14.46
CA ARG A 254 -4.97 -9.20 13.36
C ARG A 254 -6.31 -9.82 13.71
N PHE A 255 -7.16 -9.96 12.68
CA PHE A 255 -8.43 -10.67 12.78
C PHE A 255 -8.28 -12.04 12.13
N VAL A 256 -8.26 -13.10 12.93
CA VAL A 256 -7.84 -14.43 12.51
C VAL A 256 -8.85 -15.50 12.89
N GLN A 257 -8.85 -16.60 12.13
CA GLN A 257 -9.63 -17.80 12.41
C GLN A 257 -8.75 -18.89 13.00
N VAL A 258 -9.23 -19.57 14.02
CA VAL A 258 -8.62 -20.81 14.50
C VAL A 258 -8.96 -21.93 13.54
N THR A 259 -7.94 -22.52 12.91
CA THR A 259 -8.12 -23.57 11.90
C THR A 259 -7.87 -24.97 12.44
N GLN A 260 -7.13 -25.08 13.54
CA GLN A 260 -6.82 -26.36 14.18
C GLN A 260 -6.43 -26.18 15.65
N GLN A 261 -6.80 -27.10 16.49
CA GLN A 261 -6.16 -27.35 17.78
C GLN A 261 -5.08 -28.41 17.57
N ILE A 262 -3.81 -28.03 17.66
CA ILE A 262 -2.67 -28.95 17.40
C ILE A 262 -2.50 -29.91 18.54
N ASP A 263 -2.52 -29.37 19.77
CA ASP A 263 -2.46 -30.11 21.03
C ASP A 263 -3.14 -29.31 22.15
N GLY A 264 -2.93 -29.66 23.42
CA GLY A 264 -3.53 -28.94 24.55
C GLY A 264 -3.07 -27.50 24.76
N GLN A 265 -1.96 -27.09 24.15
CA GLN A 265 -1.33 -25.77 24.34
C GLN A 265 -0.97 -25.06 23.05
N HIS A 266 -1.32 -25.59 21.88
CA HIS A 266 -1.04 -24.99 20.60
C HIS A 266 -2.26 -25.00 19.68
N ILE A 267 -2.48 -23.87 19.03
CA ILE A 267 -3.49 -23.72 17.99
C ILE A 267 -2.83 -23.29 16.67
N ARG A 268 -3.49 -23.58 15.58
CA ARG A 268 -3.17 -23.05 14.26
C ARG A 268 -4.21 -22.01 13.86
N ILE A 269 -3.75 -20.92 13.25
CA ILE A 269 -4.61 -19.85 12.75
C ILE A 269 -4.39 -19.63 11.25
N ASN A 270 -5.31 -18.95 10.59
CA ASN A 270 -5.24 -18.64 9.15
C ASN A 270 -4.34 -17.43 8.83
N TYR A 271 -3.28 -17.21 9.61
CA TYR A 271 -2.36 -16.09 9.45
C TYR A 271 -0.92 -16.52 9.74
N LEU A 272 -0.02 -16.22 8.81
CA LEU A 272 1.41 -16.35 9.02
C LEU A 272 1.94 -15.10 9.71
N ASN A 273 2.54 -15.26 10.89
CA ASN A 273 3.06 -14.13 11.66
C ASN A 273 4.11 -13.35 10.86
N GLY A 274 3.94 -12.04 10.76
CA GLY A 274 4.87 -11.19 10.00
C GLY A 274 6.12 -10.78 10.77
N TRP A 275 6.07 -10.85 12.11
CA TRP A 275 7.13 -10.38 13.00
C TRP A 275 7.34 -11.37 14.14
N PRO A 276 8.59 -11.75 14.44
CA PRO A 276 8.83 -12.66 15.57
C PRO A 276 8.39 -11.95 16.87
N LEU A 277 7.69 -12.68 17.73
CA LEU A 277 7.35 -12.24 19.07
C LEU A 277 8.11 -13.08 20.08
N ASP A 278 8.80 -12.44 21.01
CA ASP A 278 9.59 -13.11 22.02
C ASP A 278 8.71 -13.79 23.06
N LYS A 279 9.25 -14.83 23.72
CA LYS A 279 8.67 -15.40 24.92
C LYS A 279 8.41 -14.31 25.97
N GLY A 280 7.26 -14.38 26.64
CA GLY A 280 6.84 -13.44 27.66
C GLY A 280 6.06 -12.22 27.14
N ARG A 281 5.97 -12.01 25.81
CA ARG A 281 5.07 -11.00 25.24
C ARG A 281 3.62 -11.39 25.55
N THR A 282 2.79 -10.38 25.84
CA THR A 282 1.37 -10.59 26.17
C THR A 282 0.51 -10.57 24.92
N LEU A 283 -0.31 -11.59 24.74
CA LEU A 283 -1.36 -11.62 23.70
C LEU A 283 -2.73 -11.45 24.33
N THR A 284 -3.55 -10.58 23.75
CA THR A 284 -4.97 -10.42 24.09
C THR A 284 -5.82 -10.88 22.91
N TRP A 285 -6.65 -11.90 23.12
CA TRP A 285 -7.57 -12.47 22.15
C TRP A 285 -9.01 -12.13 22.54
N ARG A 286 -9.77 -11.57 21.59
CA ARG A 286 -11.20 -11.30 21.76
C ARG A 286 -11.99 -12.09 20.74
N GLN A 287 -12.88 -12.98 21.20
CA GLN A 287 -13.71 -13.76 20.30
C GLN A 287 -14.82 -12.89 19.70
N MET A 288 -14.98 -12.98 18.41
CA MET A 288 -15.98 -12.21 17.66
C MET A 288 -16.91 -13.14 16.88
N ALA A 289 -18.17 -12.76 16.74
CA ALA A 289 -19.03 -13.25 15.68
C ALA A 289 -18.92 -12.24 14.52
N PRO A 290 -18.27 -12.55 13.42
CA PRO A 290 -18.07 -11.61 12.32
C PRO A 290 -19.38 -11.32 11.60
N VAL A 291 -19.41 -10.20 10.89
CA VAL A 291 -20.34 -9.98 9.80
C VAL A 291 -19.72 -10.57 8.52
N GLU A 292 -20.51 -11.30 7.73
CA GLU A 292 -20.00 -12.07 6.60
C GLU A 292 -20.77 -11.84 5.32
N GLY A 293 -20.07 -11.80 4.17
CA GLY A 293 -20.67 -11.86 2.85
C GLY A 293 -21.65 -10.74 2.52
N VAL A 294 -21.39 -9.52 2.98
CA VAL A 294 -22.16 -8.34 2.60
C VAL A 294 -21.56 -7.74 1.33
N ARG A 295 -22.37 -7.47 0.33
CA ARG A 295 -21.97 -6.79 -0.90
C ARG A 295 -22.77 -5.52 -1.10
N ILE A 296 -22.06 -4.39 -1.34
CA ILE A 296 -22.67 -3.08 -1.63
C ILE A 296 -22.15 -2.60 -2.97
N SER A 297 -23.06 -2.22 -3.89
CA SER A 297 -22.65 -1.89 -5.24
C SER A 297 -23.53 -0.83 -5.93
N ASN A 298 -23.00 -0.32 -7.07
CA ASN A 298 -23.69 0.53 -8.02
C ASN A 298 -24.26 1.82 -7.38
N MET A 299 -23.42 2.57 -6.66
CA MET A 299 -23.82 3.76 -5.91
C MET A 299 -23.14 5.02 -6.45
N ARG A 300 -23.90 6.11 -6.57
CA ARG A 300 -23.37 7.47 -6.74
C ARG A 300 -23.59 8.25 -5.46
N PHE A 301 -22.60 8.28 -4.59
CA PHE A 301 -22.74 8.90 -3.27
C PHE A 301 -22.42 10.40 -3.31
N LEU A 302 -23.31 11.21 -2.76
CA LEU A 302 -23.13 12.64 -2.59
C LEU A 302 -23.10 12.97 -1.09
N GLY A 303 -21.91 13.27 -0.57
CA GLY A 303 -21.73 13.63 0.83
C GLY A 303 -22.34 14.99 1.17
N ALA A 304 -22.78 15.13 2.42
CA ALA A 304 -23.27 16.36 2.99
C ALA A 304 -22.27 16.97 3.97
N GLY A 305 -22.46 18.24 4.26
CA GLY A 305 -21.74 18.97 5.27
C GLY A 305 -21.71 20.46 4.95
N PRO A 306 -21.48 21.34 5.91
CA PRO A 306 -21.02 22.67 5.61
C PRO A 306 -19.62 22.57 5.06
N PHE A 307 -19.41 23.02 3.81
CA PHE A 307 -18.09 23.05 3.18
C PHE A 307 -17.44 24.42 3.26
N ASP A 308 -18.16 25.38 3.86
CA ASP A 308 -17.72 26.76 4.07
C ASP A 308 -17.17 26.90 5.49
N GLY A 309 -15.89 27.06 5.62
CA GLY A 309 -15.22 27.26 6.90
C GLY A 309 -13.71 27.17 6.77
N PRO A 310 -12.94 27.60 7.78
CA PRO A 310 -11.50 27.60 7.70
C PRO A 310 -10.97 26.17 7.50
N THR A 311 -10.08 26.02 6.53
CA THR A 311 -9.32 24.81 6.28
C THR A 311 -7.97 24.87 7.01
N ASP A 312 -7.95 25.42 8.23
CA ASP A 312 -6.73 25.72 8.97
C ASP A 312 -6.13 24.52 9.72
N GLY A 313 -6.73 23.34 9.53
CA GLY A 313 -6.24 22.12 10.17
C GLY A 313 -6.63 21.98 11.65
N SER A 314 -7.45 22.87 12.20
CA SER A 314 -7.94 22.71 13.56
C SER A 314 -8.87 21.49 13.68
N PHE A 315 -8.68 20.67 14.69
CA PHE A 315 -9.44 19.44 14.93
C PHE A 315 -9.89 19.40 16.40
N PRO A 316 -11.13 18.98 16.77
CA PRO A 316 -12.22 18.58 15.87
C PRO A 316 -12.95 19.76 15.24
N ASP A 317 -13.26 19.62 13.96
CA ASP A 317 -14.03 20.61 13.22
C ASP A 317 -15.55 20.31 13.31
N ALA A 318 -16.40 21.34 13.28
CA ALA A 318 -17.86 21.15 13.22
C ALA A 318 -18.29 20.28 12.02
N ARG A 319 -17.51 20.30 10.93
CA ARG A 319 -17.68 19.47 9.74
C ARG A 319 -17.47 17.97 10.01
N GLU A 320 -16.64 17.60 10.99
CA GLU A 320 -16.47 16.21 11.41
C GLU A 320 -17.78 15.62 11.94
N LEU A 321 -18.57 16.41 12.66
CA LEU A 321 -19.85 15.97 13.19
C LEU A 321 -20.93 15.84 12.10
N THR A 322 -20.86 16.65 11.06
CA THR A 322 -21.89 16.72 10.01
C THR A 322 -21.49 16.08 8.69
N GLY A 323 -20.20 15.86 8.48
CA GLY A 323 -19.69 15.20 7.27
C GLY A 323 -20.18 13.75 7.16
N SER A 324 -20.42 13.28 5.95
CA SER A 324 -20.97 11.96 5.70
C SER A 324 -20.05 11.09 4.84
N HIS A 325 -20.19 9.79 4.97
CA HIS A 325 -19.56 8.78 4.13
C HIS A 325 -20.45 7.53 4.06
N PRO A 326 -20.34 6.72 2.97
CA PRO A 326 -21.36 5.71 2.73
C PRO A 326 -21.17 4.43 3.54
N ILE A 327 -19.94 3.89 3.64
CA ILE A 327 -19.75 2.49 3.99
C ILE A 327 -18.63 2.32 5.02
N ALA A 328 -18.92 1.55 6.07
CA ALA A 328 -17.93 1.07 7.01
C ALA A 328 -18.13 -0.41 7.34
N PHE A 329 -17.02 -1.14 7.52
CA PHE A 329 -17.01 -2.53 7.96
C PHE A 329 -16.05 -2.74 9.11
N GLU A 330 -16.47 -3.45 10.14
CA GLU A 330 -15.61 -3.83 11.25
C GLU A 330 -15.86 -5.28 11.66
N TYR A 331 -14.80 -6.02 11.93
CA TYR A 331 -14.86 -7.47 12.19
C TYR A 331 -15.65 -8.20 11.10
N ALA A 332 -15.21 -8.03 9.86
CA ALA A 332 -15.95 -8.46 8.68
C ALA A 332 -15.14 -9.44 7.82
N ILE A 333 -15.85 -10.38 7.18
CA ILE A 333 -15.26 -11.41 6.33
C ILE A 333 -15.99 -11.42 4.98
N GLY A 334 -15.26 -11.39 3.86
CA GLY A 334 -15.85 -11.48 2.53
C GLY A 334 -16.87 -10.39 2.26
N CYS A 335 -16.64 -9.18 2.79
CA CYS A 335 -17.53 -8.04 2.58
C CYS A 335 -16.98 -7.15 1.47
N ASP A 336 -17.71 -7.08 0.33
CA ASP A 336 -17.25 -6.49 -0.91
C ASP A 336 -17.96 -5.19 -1.24
N VAL A 337 -17.23 -4.28 -1.91
CA VAL A 337 -17.76 -3.01 -2.42
C VAL A 337 -17.34 -2.87 -3.88
N ALA A 338 -18.30 -2.59 -4.75
CA ALA A 338 -18.05 -2.44 -6.17
C ALA A 338 -18.87 -1.29 -6.79
N ASP A 339 -18.28 -0.60 -7.77
CA ASP A 339 -18.97 0.43 -8.56
C ASP A 339 -19.58 1.55 -7.67
N VAL A 340 -18.84 2.00 -6.67
CA VAL A 340 -19.22 3.11 -5.78
C VAL A 340 -18.43 4.36 -6.15
N HIS A 341 -19.14 5.38 -6.63
CA HIS A 341 -18.57 6.66 -7.04
C HIS A 341 -19.02 7.76 -6.08
N ALA A 342 -18.07 8.30 -5.32
CA ALA A 342 -18.38 9.23 -4.25
C ALA A 342 -17.76 10.61 -4.46
N SER A 343 -18.53 11.63 -4.17
CA SER A 343 -18.08 13.02 -4.13
C SER A 343 -18.47 13.68 -2.82
N ARG A 344 -17.71 14.71 -2.40
CA ARG A 344 -17.95 15.48 -1.17
C ARG A 344 -18.00 14.62 0.09
N THR A 345 -17.31 13.48 0.11
CA THR A 345 -17.24 12.58 1.27
C THR A 345 -16.26 13.12 2.29
N TRP A 346 -16.64 13.19 3.55
CA TRP A 346 -15.74 13.64 4.62
C TRP A 346 -14.74 12.54 5.00
N TRP A 347 -15.23 11.40 5.48
CA TRP A 347 -14.45 10.23 5.86
C TRP A 347 -14.25 9.26 4.66
N PRO A 348 -13.46 8.19 4.80
CA PRO A 348 -13.25 7.25 3.71
C PRO A 348 -14.55 6.75 3.10
N VAL A 349 -14.62 6.69 1.78
CA VAL A 349 -15.78 6.10 1.08
C VAL A 349 -16.01 4.67 1.57
N VAL A 350 -14.93 3.91 1.74
CA VAL A 350 -14.97 2.56 2.32
C VAL A 350 -13.98 2.49 3.48
N MET A 351 -14.51 2.48 4.70
CA MET A 351 -13.74 2.31 5.91
C MET A 351 -13.73 0.86 6.36
N ARG A 352 -12.54 0.30 6.65
CA ARG A 352 -12.38 -1.08 7.10
C ARG A 352 -11.47 -1.17 8.30
N ARG A 353 -11.90 -1.91 9.34
CA ARG A 353 -11.07 -2.24 10.49
C ARG A 353 -11.30 -3.69 10.91
N TRP A 354 -10.21 -4.46 11.14
CA TRP A 354 -10.31 -5.88 11.47
C TRP A 354 -11.08 -6.70 10.42
N ASN A 355 -10.78 -6.50 9.14
CA ASN A 355 -11.45 -7.18 8.05
C ASN A 355 -10.53 -8.18 7.37
N THR A 356 -11.11 -9.23 6.79
CA THR A 356 -10.36 -10.22 6.03
C THR A 356 -11.12 -10.70 4.80
N HIS A 357 -10.39 -11.08 3.73
CA HIS A 357 -10.94 -11.61 2.47
C HIS A 357 -11.99 -10.68 1.83
N PHE A 358 -11.65 -9.43 1.62
CA PHE A 358 -12.56 -8.42 1.05
C PHE A 358 -12.05 -7.88 -0.29
N THR A 359 -12.97 -7.35 -1.07
CA THR A 359 -12.68 -6.63 -2.31
C THR A 359 -13.28 -5.22 -2.28
N THR A 360 -12.53 -4.25 -2.83
CA THR A 360 -13.02 -2.92 -3.20
C THR A 360 -12.61 -2.70 -4.65
N GLU A 361 -13.59 -2.62 -5.56
CA GLU A 361 -13.30 -2.61 -6.99
C GLU A 361 -14.13 -1.59 -7.78
N ARG A 362 -13.54 -0.96 -8.78
CA ARG A 362 -14.19 0.04 -9.67
C ARG A 362 -14.85 1.17 -8.89
N CYS A 363 -14.22 1.60 -7.82
CA CYS A 363 -14.71 2.69 -6.98
C CYS A 363 -13.94 3.98 -7.25
N SER A 364 -14.56 5.12 -6.93
CA SER A 364 -13.90 6.41 -7.05
C SER A 364 -14.27 7.38 -5.93
N VAL A 365 -13.33 8.29 -5.63
CA VAL A 365 -13.56 9.47 -4.80
C VAL A 365 -13.08 10.71 -5.55
N GLU A 366 -13.90 11.76 -5.53
CA GLU A 366 -13.53 13.03 -6.13
C GLU A 366 -13.94 14.22 -5.25
N ASN A 367 -13.12 15.27 -5.28
CA ASN A 367 -13.43 16.56 -4.67
C ASN A 367 -13.98 16.44 -3.23
N PRO A 368 -13.28 15.78 -2.30
CA PRO A 368 -13.69 15.78 -0.89
C PRO A 368 -13.64 17.21 -0.33
N PRO A 369 -14.38 17.50 0.76
CA PRO A 369 -14.39 18.86 1.33
C PRO A 369 -13.05 19.28 1.95
N THR A 370 -12.20 18.35 2.28
CA THR A 370 -10.84 18.61 2.79
C THR A 370 -9.92 17.43 2.56
N VAL A 371 -8.61 17.72 2.53
CA VAL A 371 -7.51 16.74 2.46
C VAL A 371 -6.53 16.88 3.64
N PHE A 372 -6.81 17.78 4.57
CA PHE A 372 -5.87 18.11 5.66
C PHE A 372 -5.92 17.17 6.85
N TYR A 373 -7.05 16.49 7.08
CA TYR A 373 -7.22 15.62 8.24
C TYR A 373 -6.93 14.16 7.94
N GLY A 374 -6.33 13.45 8.89
CA GLY A 374 -6.18 12.00 8.80
C GLY A 374 -7.56 11.32 8.71
N GLY A 375 -7.73 10.48 7.68
CA GLY A 375 -9.01 9.82 7.37
C GLY A 375 -9.94 10.62 6.46
N ALA A 376 -9.80 11.94 6.36
CA ALA A 376 -10.63 12.75 5.50
C ALA A 376 -10.17 12.74 4.03
N GLY A 377 -11.10 12.61 3.10
CA GLY A 377 -10.82 12.63 1.67
C GLY A 377 -10.15 11.38 1.13
N TYR A 378 -10.42 10.22 1.71
CA TYR A 378 -9.91 8.93 1.26
C TYR A 378 -10.95 8.16 0.45
N LEU A 379 -10.51 7.36 -0.52
CA LEU A 379 -11.39 6.35 -1.10
C LEU A 379 -11.51 5.16 -0.14
N THR A 380 -10.39 4.58 0.27
CA THR A 380 -10.42 3.45 1.22
C THR A 380 -9.33 3.55 2.26
N GLN A 381 -9.69 3.23 3.51
CA GLN A 381 -8.78 3.06 4.61
C GLN A 381 -8.96 1.67 5.22
N GLN A 382 -7.83 0.97 5.44
CA GLN A 382 -7.80 -0.42 5.87
C GLN A 382 -6.87 -0.55 7.07
N ILE A 383 -7.47 -0.75 8.26
CA ILE A 383 -6.73 -0.83 9.52
C ILE A 383 -6.82 -2.26 10.05
N TYR A 384 -5.67 -2.90 10.34
CA TYR A 384 -5.57 -4.28 10.84
C TYR A 384 -6.21 -5.33 9.92
N CYS A 385 -6.20 -5.07 8.61
CA CYS A 385 -6.86 -5.91 7.62
C CYS A 385 -5.94 -7.00 7.07
N LEU A 386 -6.55 -8.11 6.61
CA LEU A 386 -5.84 -9.24 6.00
C LEU A 386 -6.49 -9.62 4.66
N TYR A 387 -5.66 -10.08 3.70
CA TYR A 387 -6.12 -10.68 2.45
C TYR A 387 -7.12 -9.82 1.68
N GLY A 388 -6.93 -8.49 1.73
CA GLY A 388 -7.76 -7.53 1.02
C GLY A 388 -7.27 -7.29 -0.41
N ARG A 389 -8.21 -6.93 -1.30
CA ARG A 389 -7.91 -6.50 -2.66
C ARG A 389 -8.60 -5.17 -2.96
N VAL A 390 -7.83 -4.22 -3.48
CA VAL A 390 -8.34 -2.96 -4.04
C VAL A 390 -7.93 -2.91 -5.50
N SER A 391 -8.89 -2.79 -6.44
CA SER A 391 -8.60 -2.86 -7.87
C SER A 391 -9.46 -1.93 -8.71
N ASP A 392 -8.88 -1.46 -9.81
CA ASP A 392 -9.58 -0.66 -10.82
C ASP A 392 -10.25 0.60 -10.24
N CYS A 393 -9.63 1.20 -9.21
CA CYS A 393 -10.16 2.35 -8.49
C CYS A 393 -9.47 3.65 -8.90
N THR A 394 -10.17 4.78 -8.71
CA THR A 394 -9.62 6.09 -9.03
C THR A 394 -9.85 7.10 -7.90
N SER A 395 -8.96 8.09 -7.80
CA SER A 395 -9.17 9.25 -6.93
C SER A 395 -8.76 10.54 -7.66
N SER A 396 -9.51 11.62 -7.42
CA SER A 396 -9.21 12.93 -7.99
C SER A 396 -9.39 14.04 -6.94
N ASN A 397 -8.40 14.94 -6.85
CA ASN A 397 -8.34 15.98 -5.83
C ASN A 397 -8.57 15.44 -4.41
N ALA A 398 -8.09 14.22 -4.14
CA ALA A 398 -8.31 13.50 -2.89
C ALA A 398 -6.98 13.28 -2.18
N ARG A 399 -7.04 13.05 -0.86
CA ARG A 399 -5.85 12.81 -0.06
C ARG A 399 -5.25 11.43 -0.33
N HIS A 400 -6.04 10.36 -0.19
CA HIS A 400 -5.59 9.00 -0.46
C HIS A 400 -6.62 8.21 -1.27
N LEU A 401 -6.15 7.49 -2.28
CA LEU A 401 -6.92 6.43 -2.89
C LEU A 401 -6.93 5.21 -1.97
N ASN A 402 -5.76 4.82 -1.48
CA ASN A 402 -5.60 3.66 -0.63
C ASN A 402 -4.66 3.94 0.53
N ASP A 403 -5.16 3.71 1.74
CA ASP A 403 -4.41 3.78 2.99
C ASP A 403 -4.41 2.41 3.66
N LEU A 404 -3.23 1.82 3.84
CA LEU A 404 -3.03 0.57 4.55
C LEU A 404 -2.31 0.83 5.87
N THR A 405 -2.99 0.61 6.98
CA THR A 405 -2.46 0.78 8.33
C THR A 405 -2.42 -0.56 9.05
N ALA A 406 -1.26 -0.99 9.51
CA ALA A 406 -1.08 -2.27 10.20
C ALA A 406 -1.76 -3.46 9.48
N SER A 407 -1.83 -3.44 8.15
CA SER A 407 -2.49 -4.46 7.33
C SER A 407 -1.46 -5.43 6.74
N ALA A 408 -1.89 -6.61 6.31
CA ALA A 408 -0.98 -7.58 5.73
C ALA A 408 -1.65 -8.42 4.63
N TYR A 409 -0.84 -8.99 3.73
CA TYR A 409 -1.29 -9.85 2.62
C TYR A 409 -2.35 -9.17 1.75
N CYS A 410 -2.24 -7.86 1.55
CA CYS A 410 -3.17 -7.07 0.74
C CYS A 410 -2.58 -6.76 -0.64
N LEU A 411 -3.46 -6.70 -1.63
CA LEU A 411 -3.15 -6.36 -3.01
C LEU A 411 -3.86 -5.07 -3.42
N VAL A 412 -3.11 -4.13 -4.00
CA VAL A 412 -3.63 -2.92 -4.64
C VAL A 412 -3.18 -2.93 -6.09
N GLU A 413 -4.13 -3.00 -7.04
CA GLU A 413 -3.77 -3.14 -8.43
C GLU A 413 -4.64 -2.30 -9.37
N ASN A 414 -4.01 -1.82 -10.46
CA ASN A 414 -4.67 -1.06 -11.51
C ASN A 414 -5.48 0.14 -10.99
N CYS A 415 -4.94 0.84 -9.99
CA CYS A 415 -5.56 2.00 -9.37
C CYS A 415 -4.82 3.29 -9.76
N HIS A 416 -5.58 4.38 -9.97
CA HIS A 416 -5.04 5.64 -10.48
C HIS A 416 -5.50 6.82 -9.66
N GLY A 417 -4.56 7.54 -9.04
CA GLY A 417 -4.83 8.74 -8.25
C GLY A 417 -3.95 9.91 -8.69
N ASP A 418 -4.52 11.10 -8.78
CA ASP A 418 -3.77 12.29 -9.17
C ASP A 418 -3.07 12.98 -7.98
N GLY A 419 -3.51 12.71 -6.76
CA GLY A 419 -3.08 13.45 -5.58
C GLY A 419 -3.64 14.86 -5.58
N ASP A 420 -3.11 15.71 -4.72
CA ASP A 420 -3.41 17.14 -4.70
C ASP A 420 -2.15 17.99 -4.56
N ASP A 421 -2.28 19.29 -4.82
CA ASP A 421 -1.19 20.28 -4.70
C ASP A 421 -0.73 20.48 -3.24
N GLN A 422 -1.39 19.88 -2.27
CA GLN A 422 -1.11 20.01 -0.84
C GLN A 422 -0.47 18.76 -0.25
N GLY A 423 0.00 17.84 -1.11
CA GLY A 423 0.73 16.64 -0.71
C GLY A 423 -0.15 15.42 -0.43
N GLY A 424 -1.32 15.36 -1.05
CA GLY A 424 -2.13 14.14 -1.05
C GLY A 424 -1.44 13.01 -1.81
N ASN A 425 -1.13 11.92 -1.10
CA ASN A 425 -0.51 10.74 -1.70
C ASN A 425 -1.58 9.69 -1.96
N PRO A 426 -1.96 9.41 -3.22
CA PRO A 426 -2.93 8.36 -3.53
C PRO A 426 -2.64 7.02 -2.85
N PHE A 427 -1.37 6.67 -2.71
CA PHE A 427 -0.97 5.41 -2.08
C PHE A 427 -0.13 5.67 -0.85
N THR A 428 -0.59 5.23 0.32
CA THR A 428 0.15 5.40 1.58
C THR A 428 0.07 4.16 2.47
N THR A 429 1.14 3.96 3.24
CA THR A 429 1.17 3.09 4.42
C THR A 429 1.88 3.82 5.57
N HIS A 430 1.71 3.37 6.79
CA HIS A 430 2.13 4.15 7.96
C HIS A 430 3.34 3.60 8.72
N GLY A 431 3.87 2.42 8.36
CA GLY A 431 4.96 1.79 9.10
C GLY A 431 4.54 1.21 10.44
N GLN A 432 3.26 0.85 10.56
CA GLN A 432 2.67 0.24 11.75
C GLN A 432 2.72 -1.29 11.67
N TYR A 433 3.90 -1.82 11.35
CA TYR A 433 4.15 -3.25 11.19
C TYR A 433 3.33 -3.89 10.06
N GLU A 434 3.08 -3.14 8.98
CA GLU A 434 2.56 -3.70 7.73
C GLU A 434 3.56 -4.68 7.14
N HIS A 435 3.04 -5.73 6.51
CA HIS A 435 3.90 -6.68 5.83
C HIS A 435 3.18 -7.41 4.70
N ASP A 436 3.96 -7.95 3.76
CA ASP A 436 3.44 -8.72 2.62
C ASP A 436 2.36 -7.94 1.84
N LEU A 437 2.65 -6.66 1.55
CA LEU A 437 1.80 -5.81 0.74
C LEU A 437 2.30 -5.79 -0.70
N THR A 438 1.37 -5.79 -1.64
CA THR A 438 1.69 -5.78 -3.07
C THR A 438 0.91 -4.68 -3.79
N PHE A 439 1.64 -3.85 -4.55
CA PHE A 439 1.09 -2.79 -5.40
C PHE A 439 1.51 -3.05 -6.84
N ILE A 440 0.55 -3.20 -7.78
CA ILE A 440 0.85 -3.56 -9.17
C ILE A 440 0.05 -2.69 -10.14
N GLY A 441 0.73 -2.12 -11.16
CA GLY A 441 0.05 -1.43 -12.26
C GLY A 441 -0.65 -0.14 -11.87
N ASN A 442 -0.20 0.50 -10.79
CA ASN A 442 -0.84 1.70 -10.27
C ASN A 442 -0.18 2.99 -10.79
N SER A 443 -0.88 4.11 -10.67
CA SER A 443 -0.27 5.43 -10.90
C SER A 443 -0.73 6.47 -9.88
N GLY A 444 0.22 7.33 -9.48
CA GLY A 444 0.03 8.40 -8.52
C GLY A 444 1.14 8.47 -7.48
N LEU A 445 1.23 9.56 -6.74
CA LEU A 445 2.21 9.74 -5.67
C LEU A 445 2.14 8.57 -4.68
N MET A 446 3.30 8.09 -4.24
CA MET A 446 3.37 6.96 -3.32
C MET A 446 4.31 7.24 -2.15
N ASP A 447 3.83 7.03 -0.94
CA ASP A 447 4.59 7.14 0.29
C ASP A 447 4.38 5.90 1.17
N ILE A 448 5.40 5.06 1.24
CA ILE A 448 5.35 3.80 1.98
C ILE A 448 6.06 3.94 3.32
N ALA A 449 5.38 3.54 4.40
CA ALA A 449 5.86 3.59 5.78
C ALA A 449 6.24 5.02 6.20
N ASN A 450 5.36 5.98 5.96
CA ASN A 450 5.64 7.41 6.10
C ASN A 450 5.46 7.95 7.52
N SER A 451 4.63 7.34 8.32
CA SER A 451 4.39 7.87 9.65
C SER A 451 5.45 7.39 10.65
N GLY A 452 5.50 8.04 11.74
CA GLY A 452 6.48 7.73 12.76
C GLY A 452 5.85 7.51 14.11
N ALA A 453 6.68 7.31 15.03
CA ALA A 453 6.66 7.40 16.48
C ALA A 453 5.42 6.88 17.23
N GLN A 454 4.20 7.33 16.97
CA GLN A 454 3.05 6.92 17.78
C GLN A 454 2.55 5.52 17.42
N TRP A 455 2.46 5.23 16.13
CA TRP A 455 1.82 4.02 15.60
C TRP A 455 2.81 2.90 15.30
N GLY A 456 4.05 3.25 15.00
CA GLY A 456 5.10 2.34 14.62
C GLY A 456 6.01 2.91 13.55
N THR A 457 7.13 2.24 13.34
CA THR A 457 8.19 2.74 12.44
C THR A 457 8.74 1.63 11.55
N SER A 458 8.02 0.54 11.36
CA SER A 458 8.51 -0.67 10.70
C SER A 458 7.51 -1.24 9.71
N ALA A 459 8.01 -1.66 8.57
CA ALA A 459 7.28 -2.41 7.56
C ALA A 459 8.19 -3.48 6.93
N LYS A 460 7.63 -4.49 6.27
CA LYS A 460 8.41 -5.62 5.77
C LYS A 460 7.76 -6.26 4.54
N ARG A 461 8.61 -6.75 3.60
CA ARG A 461 8.17 -7.50 2.40
C ARG A 461 7.08 -6.76 1.62
N ILE A 462 7.39 -5.52 1.23
CA ILE A 462 6.53 -4.71 0.38
C ILE A 462 7.02 -4.79 -1.06
N THR A 463 6.12 -5.08 -1.97
CA THR A 463 6.40 -5.14 -3.41
C THR A 463 5.63 -4.05 -4.15
N VAL A 464 6.34 -3.25 -4.94
CA VAL A 464 5.76 -2.26 -5.86
C VAL A 464 6.24 -2.59 -7.27
N ARG A 465 5.31 -2.82 -8.18
CA ARG A 465 5.60 -3.21 -9.56
C ARG A 465 4.77 -2.41 -10.57
N ASP A 466 5.41 -2.05 -11.70
CA ASP A 466 4.74 -1.35 -12.81
C ASP A 466 4.01 -0.07 -12.35
N HIS A 467 4.66 0.71 -11.48
CA HIS A 467 4.08 1.92 -10.91
C HIS A 467 4.62 3.18 -11.60
N VAL A 468 3.73 4.13 -11.89
CA VAL A 468 4.11 5.42 -12.50
C VAL A 468 3.69 6.56 -11.58
N CYS A 469 4.64 7.43 -11.24
CA CYS A 469 4.38 8.58 -10.35
C CYS A 469 5.31 9.76 -10.66
N SER A 470 5.08 10.88 -10.01
CA SER A 470 5.99 12.03 -10.01
C SER A 470 6.84 12.10 -8.74
N TRP A 471 6.51 11.30 -7.71
CA TRP A 471 7.22 11.26 -6.45
C TRP A 471 7.00 9.90 -5.76
N PHE A 472 8.10 9.32 -5.26
CA PHE A 472 8.10 8.02 -4.59
C PHE A 472 8.98 8.07 -3.35
N VAL A 473 8.44 7.70 -2.21
CA VAL A 473 9.18 7.56 -0.96
C VAL A 473 8.90 6.21 -0.30
N ALA A 474 9.96 5.48 -0.01
CA ALA A 474 9.94 4.31 0.86
C ALA A 474 10.70 4.68 2.14
N GLY A 475 9.95 4.99 3.19
CA GLY A 475 10.41 5.75 4.34
C GLY A 475 11.09 4.94 5.43
N THR A 476 10.42 4.80 6.59
CA THR A 476 11.03 4.31 7.83
C THR A 476 11.19 2.79 7.82
N LYS A 477 12.29 2.29 8.39
CA LYS A 477 12.55 0.87 8.76
C LYS A 477 11.84 -0.19 7.88
N ILE A 478 11.86 0.00 6.55
CA ILE A 478 11.33 -1.02 5.64
C ILE A 478 12.42 -2.05 5.40
N SER A 479 12.12 -3.33 5.61
CA SER A 479 12.98 -4.44 5.23
C SER A 479 12.32 -5.27 4.13
N ASP A 480 13.16 -5.81 3.21
CA ASP A 480 12.70 -6.60 2.05
C ASP A 480 11.75 -5.80 1.13
N LEU A 481 12.14 -4.57 0.77
CA LEU A 481 11.44 -3.77 -0.23
C LEU A 481 11.81 -4.26 -1.63
N THR A 482 10.81 -4.55 -2.46
CA THR A 482 11.00 -4.88 -3.88
C THR A 482 10.35 -3.81 -4.75
N LEU A 483 11.17 -3.15 -5.59
CA LEU A 483 10.71 -2.18 -6.59
C LEU A 483 11.05 -2.72 -7.98
N GLU A 484 10.04 -2.94 -8.82
CA GLU A 484 10.23 -3.43 -10.19
C GLU A 484 9.47 -2.53 -11.17
N ASN A 485 10.21 -1.96 -12.15
CA ASN A 485 9.64 -1.05 -13.16
C ASN A 485 8.86 0.14 -12.56
N VAL A 486 9.39 0.74 -11.48
CA VAL A 486 8.84 1.98 -10.90
C VAL A 486 9.41 3.18 -11.65
N ARG A 487 8.54 4.01 -12.22
CA ARG A 487 8.90 5.13 -13.08
C ARG A 487 8.48 6.44 -12.44
N VAL A 488 9.44 7.17 -11.91
CA VAL A 488 9.23 8.54 -11.41
C VAL A 488 9.60 9.50 -12.53
N ILE A 489 8.63 9.90 -13.34
CA ILE A 489 8.86 10.53 -14.65
C ILE A 489 8.29 11.96 -14.76
N GLY A 490 7.37 12.34 -13.92
CA GLY A 490 6.77 13.66 -13.96
C GLY A 490 7.49 14.66 -13.06
N ARG A 491 7.19 15.93 -13.28
CA ARG A 491 7.47 17.00 -12.33
C ARG A 491 6.12 17.54 -11.91
N SER A 492 5.73 17.26 -10.69
CA SER A 492 4.56 17.90 -10.09
C SER A 492 4.95 19.22 -9.44
N THR A 493 3.97 20.05 -9.11
CA THR A 493 4.20 21.24 -8.27
C THR A 493 4.72 20.83 -6.89
N PHE A 494 4.33 19.67 -6.42
CA PHE A 494 4.76 19.06 -5.16
C PHE A 494 6.24 18.65 -5.17
N ASP A 495 6.71 18.01 -6.25
CA ASP A 495 8.11 17.62 -6.41
C ASP A 495 8.62 17.89 -7.84
N PRO A 496 9.38 18.99 -8.04
CA PRO A 496 9.93 19.32 -9.34
C PRO A 496 11.10 18.43 -9.77
N GLN A 497 11.60 17.54 -8.91
CA GLN A 497 12.83 16.77 -9.16
C GLN A 497 12.57 15.33 -9.58
N ALA A 498 11.33 14.86 -9.58
CA ALA A 498 10.98 13.45 -9.81
C ALA A 498 11.74 12.53 -8.85
N THR A 499 11.55 12.74 -7.57
CA THR A 499 12.33 12.10 -6.48
C THR A 499 11.92 10.66 -6.25
N MET A 500 12.92 9.78 -6.16
CA MET A 500 12.83 8.44 -5.59
C MET A 500 13.69 8.35 -4.33
N THR A 501 13.08 8.21 -3.18
CA THR A 501 13.78 7.97 -1.92
C THR A 501 13.51 6.56 -1.45
N ILE A 502 14.57 5.80 -1.16
CA ILE A 502 14.46 4.42 -0.68
C ILE A 502 15.26 4.19 0.59
N ASN A 503 14.77 3.29 1.42
CA ASN A 503 15.48 2.77 2.58
C ASN A 503 16.44 1.66 2.15
N ALA A 504 17.67 1.69 2.63
CA ALA A 504 18.72 0.71 2.29
C ALA A 504 18.65 -0.59 3.12
N ASP A 505 17.49 -0.93 3.67
CA ASP A 505 17.32 -2.12 4.52
C ASP A 505 16.83 -3.33 3.70
N GLY A 506 17.71 -3.90 2.87
CA GLY A 506 17.40 -5.08 2.06
C GLY A 506 16.56 -4.75 0.82
N ALA A 507 16.68 -3.56 0.25
CA ALA A 507 15.92 -3.19 -0.95
C ALA A 507 16.46 -3.89 -2.20
N GLN A 508 15.53 -4.38 -3.04
CA GLN A 508 15.76 -4.90 -4.37
C GLN A 508 15.06 -3.98 -5.37
N VAL A 509 15.84 -3.29 -6.21
CA VAL A 509 15.33 -2.28 -7.15
C VAL A 509 15.73 -2.67 -8.55
N ARG A 510 14.79 -2.87 -9.47
CA ARG A 510 15.05 -3.32 -10.81
C ARG A 510 14.24 -2.58 -11.87
N GLY A 511 14.92 -2.17 -12.96
CA GLY A 511 14.25 -1.54 -14.09
C GLY A 511 13.59 -0.21 -13.78
N CYS A 512 14.03 0.49 -12.72
CA CYS A 512 13.44 1.73 -12.25
C CYS A 512 14.03 2.97 -12.92
N THR A 513 13.24 4.05 -12.94
CA THR A 513 13.68 5.34 -13.50
C THR A 513 13.26 6.49 -12.58
N ALA A 514 14.19 7.41 -12.31
CA ALA A 514 13.89 8.63 -11.54
C ALA A 514 14.79 9.80 -11.95
N GLY A 515 14.31 11.03 -11.69
CA GLY A 515 15.09 12.24 -11.85
C GLY A 515 16.04 12.50 -10.68
N LEU A 516 15.77 11.93 -9.52
CA LEU A 516 16.61 11.98 -8.33
C LEU A 516 16.53 10.65 -7.60
N LEU A 517 17.66 10.11 -7.20
CA LEU A 517 17.73 8.95 -6.30
C LEU A 517 18.38 9.35 -4.98
N ALA A 518 17.73 9.06 -3.86
CA ALA A 518 18.30 9.19 -2.53
C ALA A 518 18.19 7.86 -1.77
N ILE A 519 19.32 7.35 -1.28
CA ILE A 519 19.40 6.11 -0.51
C ILE A 519 19.66 6.47 0.95
N GLY A 520 18.68 6.18 1.81
CA GLY A 520 18.77 6.34 3.26
C GLY A 520 18.69 5.01 3.99
N GLN A 521 19.04 5.00 5.26
CA GLN A 521 18.88 3.86 6.15
C GLN A 521 18.29 4.34 7.47
N ARG A 522 17.10 3.89 7.81
CA ARG A 522 16.39 4.26 9.04
C ARG A 522 16.59 3.25 10.17
N SER A 523 17.02 2.03 9.85
CA SER A 523 17.33 0.99 10.83
C SER A 523 18.85 0.83 10.98
N ALA A 524 19.39 1.15 12.15
CA ALA A 524 20.80 0.91 12.45
C ALA A 524 21.16 -0.59 12.64
N ARG A 525 20.17 -1.46 12.72
CA ARG A 525 20.35 -2.90 12.95
C ARG A 525 20.33 -3.75 11.69
N SER A 526 20.05 -3.17 10.53
CA SER A 526 20.05 -3.92 9.29
C SER A 526 21.46 -4.35 8.89
N SER A 527 21.58 -5.59 8.44
CA SER A 527 22.76 -6.13 7.76
C SER A 527 22.48 -6.51 6.31
N ARG A 528 21.26 -6.26 5.83
CA ARG A 528 20.81 -6.69 4.51
C ARG A 528 21.28 -5.74 3.43
N PRO A 529 21.92 -6.24 2.35
CA PRO A 529 22.38 -5.40 1.25
C PRO A 529 21.21 -4.82 0.46
N THR A 530 21.42 -3.65 -0.13
CA THR A 530 20.53 -3.06 -1.13
C THR A 530 21.14 -3.22 -2.51
N THR A 531 20.36 -3.78 -3.45
CA THR A 531 20.78 -4.00 -4.84
C THR A 531 19.88 -3.21 -5.79
N ILE A 532 20.49 -2.49 -6.72
CA ILE A 532 19.82 -1.68 -7.74
C ILE A 532 20.32 -2.13 -9.10
N GLU A 533 19.41 -2.66 -9.93
CA GLU A 533 19.75 -3.27 -11.21
C GLU A 533 19.00 -2.63 -12.38
N ASP A 534 19.64 -2.61 -13.55
CA ASP A 534 19.02 -2.25 -14.83
C ASP A 534 18.23 -0.92 -14.78
N SER A 535 18.68 0.02 -13.96
CA SER A 535 17.93 1.24 -13.62
C SER A 535 18.62 2.52 -14.13
N THR A 536 17.82 3.59 -14.30
CA THR A 536 18.31 4.86 -14.84
C THR A 536 17.95 6.03 -13.91
N PHE A 537 18.96 6.83 -13.56
CA PHE A 537 18.80 7.98 -12.68
C PHE A 537 19.50 9.22 -13.26
N ALA A 538 18.84 10.39 -13.13
CA ALA A 538 19.39 11.68 -13.58
C ALA A 538 19.53 12.61 -12.37
N LEU A 539 20.68 12.55 -11.69
CA LEU A 539 20.88 13.26 -10.44
C LEU A 539 20.95 14.78 -10.66
N PRO A 540 20.29 15.58 -9.81
CA PRO A 540 20.53 17.01 -9.77
C PRO A 540 21.91 17.31 -9.19
N LYS A 541 22.40 18.52 -9.45
CA LYS A 541 23.68 18.98 -8.90
C LYS A 541 23.72 18.87 -7.38
N ASP A 542 24.90 18.52 -6.85
CA ASP A 542 25.20 18.38 -5.41
C ASP A 542 24.35 17.35 -4.63
N GLN A 543 23.72 16.42 -5.35
CA GLN A 543 22.86 15.40 -4.77
C GLN A 543 23.59 14.46 -3.79
N VAL A 544 22.98 14.21 -2.62
CA VAL A 544 23.42 13.14 -1.70
C VAL A 544 22.76 11.83 -2.15
N LEU A 545 23.45 11.06 -2.97
CA LEU A 545 22.99 9.76 -3.47
C LEU A 545 22.89 8.73 -2.33
N ILE A 546 23.91 8.67 -1.47
CA ILE A 546 23.95 7.75 -0.32
C ILE A 546 24.15 8.58 0.95
N GLN A 547 23.18 8.52 1.84
CA GLN A 547 23.16 9.30 3.08
C GLN A 547 24.15 8.73 4.14
N THR A 548 24.59 9.58 5.05
CA THR A 548 25.55 9.23 6.12
C THR A 548 25.13 8.01 6.96
N PRO A 549 23.84 7.81 7.34
CA PRO A 549 23.46 6.67 8.17
C PRO A 549 23.56 5.30 7.46
N VAL A 550 23.78 5.26 6.14
CA VAL A 550 23.85 3.99 5.40
C VAL A 550 25.13 3.23 5.75
N THR A 551 24.97 2.08 6.39
CA THR A 551 26.06 1.19 6.81
C THR A 551 26.03 -0.16 6.11
N VAL A 552 24.92 -0.52 5.47
CA VAL A 552 24.77 -1.75 4.70
C VAL A 552 25.45 -1.64 3.32
N PRO A 553 25.83 -2.75 2.71
CA PRO A 553 26.28 -2.74 1.32
C PRO A 553 25.21 -2.23 0.34
N VAL A 554 25.62 -1.37 -0.58
CA VAL A 554 24.78 -0.87 -1.67
C VAL A 554 25.45 -1.22 -3.01
N SER A 555 24.76 -1.96 -3.85
CA SER A 555 25.26 -2.40 -5.15
C SER A 555 24.40 -1.85 -6.29
N PHE A 556 25.05 -1.26 -7.29
CA PHE A 556 24.45 -0.86 -8.57
C PHE A 556 24.97 -1.79 -9.64
N VAL A 557 24.07 -2.43 -10.39
CA VAL A 557 24.43 -3.39 -11.46
C VAL A 557 23.77 -2.95 -12.75
N ARG A 558 24.54 -2.75 -13.80
CA ARG A 558 24.09 -2.31 -15.14
C ARG A 558 23.23 -1.06 -15.13
N CYS A 559 23.49 -0.14 -14.19
CA CYS A 559 22.74 1.11 -14.06
C CYS A 559 23.35 2.21 -14.93
N THR A 560 22.50 3.14 -15.37
CA THR A 560 22.90 4.43 -15.96
C THR A 560 22.61 5.54 -14.98
N ILE A 561 23.66 6.24 -14.51
CA ILE A 561 23.55 7.35 -13.58
C ILE A 561 24.18 8.58 -14.23
N THR A 562 23.36 9.57 -14.54
CA THR A 562 23.79 10.82 -15.17
C THR A 562 23.72 11.98 -14.16
N GLY A 563 24.43 13.08 -14.47
CA GLY A 563 24.38 14.28 -13.62
C GLY A 563 25.16 14.13 -12.30
N ILE A 564 26.23 13.31 -12.23
CA ILE A 564 27.03 13.16 -11.01
C ILE A 564 27.89 14.38 -10.66
N ASP A 565 27.37 15.59 -10.91
CA ASP A 565 27.98 16.90 -10.61
C ASP A 565 27.89 17.20 -9.11
N GLY A 566 29.00 17.08 -8.39
CA GLY A 566 29.03 17.26 -6.95
C GLY A 566 28.25 16.21 -6.15
N ALA A 567 27.88 15.09 -6.76
CA ALA A 567 27.16 14.02 -6.10
C ALA A 567 27.95 13.45 -4.90
N LYS A 568 27.25 12.97 -3.87
CA LYS A 568 27.87 12.59 -2.60
C LYS A 568 27.44 11.20 -2.18
N ALA A 569 28.41 10.31 -1.98
CA ALA A 569 28.21 9.00 -1.36
C ALA A 569 28.83 9.01 0.05
N ARG A 570 28.01 9.33 1.08
CA ARG A 570 28.47 9.62 2.45
C ARG A 570 28.35 8.45 3.42
N GLY A 571 27.64 7.39 3.07
CA GLY A 571 27.49 6.20 3.90
C GLY A 571 28.83 5.56 4.28
N SER A 572 28.87 4.85 5.40
CA SER A 572 30.08 4.10 5.81
C SER A 572 30.10 2.66 5.25
N GLY A 573 28.97 2.18 4.74
CA GLY A 573 28.87 0.86 4.10
C GLY A 573 29.64 0.77 2.77
N PRO A 574 29.96 -0.45 2.31
CA PRO A 574 30.54 -0.66 0.99
C PRO A 574 29.57 -0.22 -0.13
N VAL A 575 30.13 0.39 -1.17
CA VAL A 575 29.39 0.76 -2.38
C VAL A 575 30.03 0.11 -3.60
N GLU A 576 29.23 -0.55 -4.43
CA GLU A 576 29.72 -1.23 -5.62
C GLU A 576 28.94 -0.81 -6.86
N PHE A 577 29.65 -0.58 -7.97
CA PHE A 577 29.09 -0.35 -9.30
C PHE A 577 29.64 -1.42 -10.24
N VAL A 578 28.76 -2.23 -10.82
CA VAL A 578 29.11 -3.30 -11.75
C VAL A 578 28.49 -3.01 -13.11
N ASP A 579 29.34 -2.90 -14.14
CA ASP A 579 28.93 -2.61 -15.53
C ASP A 579 28.03 -1.37 -15.66
N CYS A 580 28.24 -0.37 -14.80
CA CYS A 580 27.45 0.85 -14.78
C CYS A 580 28.01 1.91 -15.74
N ARG A 581 27.13 2.78 -16.20
CA ARG A 581 27.48 4.00 -16.95
C ARG A 581 27.25 5.22 -16.05
N LEU A 582 28.36 5.84 -15.64
CA LEU A 582 28.36 7.01 -14.80
C LEU A 582 28.77 8.23 -15.65
N SER A 583 28.01 9.33 -15.60
CA SER A 583 28.38 10.53 -16.35
C SER A 583 28.05 11.82 -15.62
N GLY A 584 28.90 12.82 -15.81
CA GLY A 584 28.75 14.16 -15.32
C GLY A 584 28.85 15.21 -16.46
N PRO A 585 28.62 16.49 -16.17
CA PRO A 585 28.92 17.55 -17.12
C PRO A 585 30.43 17.83 -17.16
N ALA A 586 30.94 18.16 -18.34
CA ALA A 586 32.37 18.42 -18.55
C ALA A 586 32.96 19.55 -17.64
N LYS A 587 32.15 20.40 -17.05
CA LYS A 587 32.55 21.44 -16.09
C LYS A 587 31.99 21.21 -14.68
N GLY A 588 31.55 19.99 -14.36
CA GLY A 588 30.95 19.65 -13.07
C GLY A 588 31.95 19.64 -11.90
N ALA A 589 31.43 19.78 -10.70
CA ALA A 589 32.18 19.60 -9.47
C ALA A 589 32.52 18.13 -9.22
N PRO A 590 33.57 17.82 -8.43
CA PRO A 590 33.93 16.45 -8.08
C PRO A 590 32.79 15.73 -7.33
N ALA A 591 32.52 14.49 -7.72
CA ALA A 591 31.67 13.60 -6.94
C ALA A 591 32.45 13.09 -5.71
N GLU A 592 31.89 13.33 -4.52
CA GLU A 592 32.51 13.01 -3.23
C GLU A 592 32.30 11.53 -2.87
N ILE A 593 33.40 10.78 -2.80
CA ILE A 593 33.42 9.41 -2.33
C ILE A 593 33.74 9.41 -0.84
N GLY A 594 32.74 9.29 0.02
CA GLY A 594 32.87 9.25 1.47
C GLY A 594 32.69 7.84 2.07
N ALA A 595 32.30 6.86 1.29
CA ALA A 595 32.12 5.47 1.73
C ALA A 595 33.46 4.82 2.10
N SER A 596 33.44 3.86 3.05
CA SER A 596 34.66 3.17 3.51
C SER A 596 35.28 2.28 2.43
N ARG A 597 34.46 1.74 1.53
CA ARG A 597 34.90 0.97 0.37
C ARG A 597 34.05 1.31 -0.83
N VAL A 598 34.66 1.65 -1.96
CA VAL A 598 34.01 1.80 -3.26
C VAL A 598 34.69 0.91 -4.27
N THR A 599 33.90 0.13 -4.99
CA THR A 599 34.38 -0.73 -6.09
C THR A 599 33.59 -0.39 -7.34
N ILE A 600 34.31 -0.13 -8.46
CA ILE A 600 33.72 0.02 -9.80
C ILE A 600 34.34 -1.07 -10.66
N ARG A 601 33.51 -1.97 -11.19
CA ARG A 601 33.93 -3.06 -12.06
C ARG A 601 33.26 -2.95 -13.42
N GLY A 602 34.06 -2.93 -14.48
CA GLY A 602 33.53 -2.75 -15.84
C GLY A 602 32.78 -1.42 -16.00
N GLY A 603 32.05 -1.28 -17.10
CA GLY A 603 31.29 -0.09 -17.41
C GLY A 603 32.16 1.13 -17.74
N SER A 604 31.60 2.33 -17.56
CA SER A 604 32.28 3.57 -17.95
C SER A 604 32.00 4.73 -16.99
N VAL A 605 32.98 5.64 -16.87
CA VAL A 605 32.85 6.94 -16.20
C VAL A 605 33.22 8.03 -17.20
N ARG A 606 32.28 8.88 -17.55
CA ARG A 606 32.47 9.94 -18.54
C ARG A 606 32.22 11.32 -17.95
N ASP A 607 33.15 12.25 -18.26
CA ASP A 607 33.07 13.67 -17.88
C ASP A 607 32.87 13.93 -16.36
N ALA A 608 33.25 12.99 -15.52
CA ALA A 608 33.11 13.07 -14.08
C ALA A 608 34.46 13.03 -13.37
N VAL A 609 34.53 13.71 -12.26
CA VAL A 609 35.65 13.61 -11.31
C VAL A 609 35.19 12.79 -10.12
N LEU A 610 35.83 11.68 -9.85
CA LEU A 610 35.62 10.88 -8.65
C LEU A 610 36.68 11.27 -7.61
N SER A 611 36.26 11.84 -6.47
CA SER A 611 37.16 12.34 -5.46
C SER A 611 37.00 11.62 -4.13
N ALA A 612 38.06 10.95 -3.65
CA ALA A 612 38.12 10.37 -2.32
C ALA A 612 38.13 11.52 -1.29
N THR A 613 37.23 11.47 -0.31
CA THR A 613 37.10 12.58 0.69
C THR A 613 38.19 12.58 1.73
N ALA A 614 38.87 11.45 1.96
CA ALA A 614 39.90 11.24 2.95
C ALA A 614 39.53 11.67 4.39
N VAL A 615 38.26 11.79 4.72
CA VAL A 615 37.76 12.07 6.07
C VAL A 615 37.85 10.85 7.00
N ARG A 616 38.11 9.68 6.43
CA ARG A 616 38.31 8.38 7.09
C ARG A 616 39.16 7.52 6.18
N ASP A 617 39.61 6.38 6.69
CA ASP A 617 40.26 5.36 5.85
C ASP A 617 39.30 4.82 4.79
N GLN A 618 39.76 4.72 3.56
CA GLN A 618 38.96 4.34 2.42
C GLN A 618 39.70 3.33 1.53
N ALA A 619 38.97 2.39 0.97
CA ALA A 619 39.46 1.50 -0.09
C ALA A 619 38.69 1.77 -1.40
N ILE A 620 39.38 2.17 -2.44
CA ILE A 620 38.83 2.51 -3.75
C ILE A 620 39.40 1.56 -4.79
N ALA A 621 38.54 0.80 -5.46
CA ALA A 621 38.93 -0.13 -6.52
C ALA A 621 38.21 0.21 -7.83
N LEU A 622 38.95 0.33 -8.91
CA LEU A 622 38.45 0.41 -10.27
C LEU A 622 39.08 -0.76 -11.07
N GLU A 623 38.23 -1.62 -11.61
CA GLU A 623 38.68 -2.87 -12.28
C GLU A 623 38.01 -2.96 -13.65
N GLY A 624 38.82 -2.88 -14.75
CA GLY A 624 38.31 -2.99 -16.14
C GLY A 624 37.36 -1.84 -16.55
N VAL A 625 37.53 -0.65 -16.01
CA VAL A 625 36.66 0.51 -16.23
C VAL A 625 37.16 1.38 -17.38
N GLU A 626 36.27 1.83 -18.24
CA GLU A 626 36.53 2.88 -19.21
C GLU A 626 36.37 4.27 -18.58
N LEU A 627 37.44 5.05 -18.59
CA LEU A 627 37.44 6.46 -18.12
C LEU A 627 37.64 7.39 -19.33
N SER A 628 36.75 8.36 -19.52
CA SER A 628 36.90 9.36 -20.58
C SER A 628 36.37 10.73 -20.16
N THR A 629 36.99 11.79 -20.72
CA THR A 629 36.55 13.15 -20.43
C THR A 629 36.86 14.12 -21.56
N GLU A 630 35.98 15.10 -21.73
CA GLU A 630 36.20 16.28 -22.59
C GLU A 630 36.55 17.52 -21.76
N ARG A 631 36.83 17.38 -20.46
CA ARG A 631 37.26 18.47 -19.58
C ARG A 631 38.55 19.11 -20.09
N ALA A 632 38.70 20.40 -19.87
CA ALA A 632 39.92 21.13 -20.25
C ALA A 632 41.00 21.07 -19.16
N GLU A 633 40.62 20.81 -17.90
CA GLU A 633 41.52 20.79 -16.74
C GLU A 633 40.99 19.91 -15.60
N GLY A 634 41.80 19.68 -14.59
CA GLY A 634 41.47 18.91 -13.40
C GLY A 634 41.92 17.45 -13.51
N ALA A 635 41.21 16.55 -12.82
CA ALA A 635 41.51 15.13 -12.81
C ALA A 635 40.22 14.30 -12.92
N MET A 636 40.32 13.06 -13.41
CA MET A 636 39.18 12.10 -13.40
C MET A 636 39.10 11.36 -12.09
N LEU A 637 40.23 10.97 -11.50
CA LEU A 637 40.32 10.39 -10.18
C LEU A 637 41.17 11.31 -9.29
N SER A 638 40.69 11.64 -8.10
CA SER A 638 41.42 12.55 -7.23
C SER A 638 41.27 12.19 -5.74
N ARG A 639 42.15 12.73 -4.91
CA ARG A 639 42.07 12.72 -3.46
C ARG A 639 41.83 14.15 -2.96
N ALA A 640 40.84 14.35 -2.11
CA ALA A 640 40.69 15.58 -1.33
C ALA A 640 41.68 15.60 -0.15
N ALA A 641 41.96 16.78 0.36
CA ALA A 641 42.76 16.94 1.60
C ALA A 641 42.05 16.26 2.78
N GLY A 642 42.77 15.50 3.60
CA GLY A 642 42.21 14.82 4.74
C GLY A 642 43.23 13.86 5.40
N SER A 643 42.91 13.40 6.61
CA SER A 643 43.81 12.54 7.42
C SER A 643 43.65 11.04 7.19
N GLY A 644 42.59 10.63 6.50
CA GLY A 644 42.31 9.22 6.23
C GLY A 644 43.33 8.58 5.30
N VAL A 645 43.67 7.32 5.52
CA VAL A 645 44.49 6.51 4.64
C VAL A 645 43.66 6.05 3.45
N ILE A 646 44.13 6.28 2.23
CA ILE A 646 43.44 5.85 1.02
C ILE A 646 44.17 4.67 0.38
N THR A 647 43.49 3.55 0.23
CA THR A 647 43.98 2.38 -0.53
C THR A 647 43.38 2.39 -1.92
N TRP A 648 44.21 2.56 -2.95
CA TRP A 648 43.80 2.57 -4.35
C TRP A 648 44.14 1.24 -5.01
N ARG A 649 43.17 0.67 -5.72
CA ARG A 649 43.39 -0.47 -6.62
C ARG A 649 42.85 -0.11 -7.99
N LEU A 650 43.72 0.20 -8.94
CA LEU A 650 43.40 0.59 -10.30
C LEU A 650 43.97 -0.47 -11.23
N SER A 651 43.10 -1.28 -11.84
CA SER A 651 43.56 -2.40 -12.67
C SER A 651 42.78 -2.54 -13.96
N GLY A 652 43.46 -2.76 -15.09
CA GLY A 652 42.83 -2.96 -16.37
C GLY A 652 42.04 -1.78 -16.90
N LEU A 653 42.38 -0.55 -16.49
CA LEU A 653 41.67 0.65 -16.94
C LEU A 653 41.99 0.96 -18.39
N THR A 654 40.97 1.48 -19.11
CA THR A 654 41.18 2.18 -20.39
C THR A 654 40.80 3.63 -20.17
N SER A 655 41.82 4.50 -20.13
CA SER A 655 41.62 5.90 -19.71
C SER A 655 42.09 6.88 -20.79
N THR A 656 41.18 7.77 -21.23
CA THR A 656 41.45 8.80 -22.25
C THR A 656 41.18 10.17 -21.71
N ALA A 657 42.18 11.07 -21.79
CA ALA A 657 42.06 12.44 -21.28
C ALA A 657 42.72 13.44 -22.27
N PRO A 658 42.19 14.66 -22.39
CA PRO A 658 42.84 15.75 -23.14
C PRO A 658 44.15 16.18 -22.46
N LYS A 659 45.02 16.79 -23.23
CA LYS A 659 46.22 17.44 -22.70
C LYS A 659 45.83 18.45 -21.59
N GLY A 660 46.42 18.30 -20.40
CA GLY A 660 46.12 19.18 -19.27
C GLY A 660 45.20 18.57 -18.19
N VAL A 661 44.50 17.48 -18.49
CA VAL A 661 43.67 16.73 -17.55
C VAL A 661 44.43 15.54 -16.99
N ALA A 662 44.37 15.33 -15.68
CA ALA A 662 44.98 14.14 -15.07
C ALA A 662 44.03 12.95 -15.10
N HIS A 663 44.52 11.78 -15.50
CA HIS A 663 43.80 10.51 -15.31
C HIS A 663 43.63 10.22 -13.83
N VAL A 664 44.72 10.40 -13.07
CA VAL A 664 44.80 10.21 -11.63
C VAL A 664 45.63 11.34 -11.03
N ASP A 665 45.11 12.00 -9.99
CA ASP A 665 45.79 13.02 -9.22
C ASP A 665 45.68 12.65 -7.74
N ILE A 666 46.68 11.95 -7.21
CA ILE A 666 46.74 11.54 -5.82
C ILE A 666 47.63 12.56 -5.06
N GLY A 667 46.97 13.55 -4.49
CA GLY A 667 47.65 14.59 -3.70
C GLY A 667 48.16 14.11 -2.36
N ALA A 668 48.71 15.04 -1.56
CA ALA A 668 49.35 14.80 -0.28
C ALA A 668 48.48 14.02 0.72
N GLY A 669 49.08 13.17 1.52
CA GLY A 669 48.48 12.31 2.53
C GLY A 669 48.97 10.86 2.41
N VAL A 670 48.50 9.99 3.31
CA VAL A 670 48.92 8.59 3.29
C VAL A 670 48.10 7.84 2.25
N ASN A 671 48.82 7.28 1.24
CA ASN A 671 48.21 6.55 0.14
C ASN A 671 48.92 5.19 -0.05
N HIS A 672 48.12 4.14 -0.30
CA HIS A 672 48.63 2.86 -0.76
C HIS A 672 47.99 2.58 -2.10
N ALA A 673 48.73 2.65 -3.19
CA ALA A 673 48.21 2.49 -4.50
C ALA A 673 48.83 1.27 -5.29
N ARG A 674 47.98 0.61 -6.02
CA ARG A 674 48.34 -0.38 -7.02
C ARG A 674 47.67 -0.01 -8.33
N VAL A 675 48.47 0.35 -9.34
CA VAL A 675 48.04 0.70 -10.69
C VAL A 675 48.66 -0.30 -11.66
N THR A 676 47.86 -1.20 -12.19
CA THR A 676 48.41 -2.34 -13.00
C THR A 676 47.56 -2.64 -14.21
N GLY A 677 48.25 -3.05 -15.33
CA GLY A 677 47.61 -3.54 -16.54
C GLY A 677 46.68 -2.53 -17.22
N SER A 678 46.91 -1.23 -17.04
CA SER A 678 46.05 -0.16 -17.49
C SER A 678 46.61 0.55 -18.72
N GLN A 679 45.71 1.10 -19.56
CA GLN A 679 46.06 1.91 -20.71
C GLN A 679 45.64 3.37 -20.48
N PHE A 680 46.60 4.28 -20.61
CA PHE A 680 46.38 5.72 -20.50
C PHE A 680 46.69 6.37 -21.86
N VAL A 681 45.79 7.25 -22.34
CA VAL A 681 45.93 7.90 -23.65
C VAL A 681 45.74 9.42 -23.48
N GLY A 682 46.77 10.19 -23.85
CA GLY A 682 46.80 11.64 -23.64
C GLY A 682 46.87 12.04 -22.17
N GLY A 683 46.56 13.29 -21.84
CA GLY A 683 46.49 13.74 -20.48
C GLY A 683 47.76 13.65 -19.65
N ARG A 684 47.58 13.49 -18.31
CA ARG A 684 48.71 13.35 -17.38
C ARG A 684 48.40 12.35 -16.26
N LEU A 685 49.47 11.92 -15.60
CA LEU A 685 49.44 11.19 -14.33
C LEU A 685 50.14 12.05 -13.29
N ARG A 686 49.51 12.32 -12.16
CA ARG A 686 50.05 13.08 -11.04
C ARG A 686 50.08 12.22 -9.79
N LEU A 687 51.19 11.54 -9.58
CA LEU A 687 51.38 10.61 -8.47
C LEU A 687 52.53 11.01 -7.55
N ALA A 688 53.46 11.87 -7.99
CA ALA A 688 54.69 12.19 -7.23
C ALA A 688 54.42 12.68 -5.84
N ASP A 689 53.50 13.63 -5.65
CA ASP A 689 53.20 14.26 -4.36
C ASP A 689 52.46 13.35 -3.37
N GLY A 690 51.84 12.25 -3.86
CA GLY A 690 50.92 11.39 -3.09
C GLY A 690 51.63 10.25 -2.34
N PHE A 691 52.94 10.04 -2.54
CA PHE A 691 53.62 8.82 -2.08
C PHE A 691 54.87 9.10 -1.21
N SER A 692 54.86 10.15 -0.39
CA SER A 692 55.78 10.34 0.69
C SER A 692 55.59 9.30 1.82
N ASP A 693 56.60 9.03 2.61
CA ASP A 693 56.54 8.11 3.76
C ASP A 693 55.32 8.40 4.66
N PRO A 694 54.47 7.43 5.05
CA PRO A 694 54.59 5.97 4.87
C PRO A 694 53.85 5.39 3.65
N SER A 695 53.51 6.17 2.66
CA SER A 695 52.74 5.74 1.45
C SER A 695 53.50 4.69 0.62
N THR A 696 52.78 3.86 -0.15
CA THR A 696 53.34 2.82 -1.05
C THR A 696 52.70 2.88 -2.42
N LEU A 697 53.51 2.68 -3.46
CA LEU A 697 53.03 2.61 -4.87
C LEU A 697 53.60 1.35 -5.57
N LEU A 698 52.71 0.58 -6.17
CA LEU A 698 53.03 -0.39 -7.25
C LEU A 698 52.44 0.13 -8.54
N TYR A 699 53.30 0.45 -9.51
CA TYR A 699 52.89 0.90 -10.85
C TYR A 699 53.54 -0.02 -11.88
N SER A 700 52.78 -0.98 -12.46
CA SER A 700 53.36 -1.99 -13.36
C SER A 700 52.42 -2.40 -14.48
N ASP A 701 52.99 -2.94 -15.55
CA ASP A 701 52.28 -3.49 -16.72
C ASP A 701 51.33 -2.47 -17.39
N ASN A 702 51.66 -1.16 -17.32
CA ASN A 702 50.84 -0.11 -17.88
C ASN A 702 51.32 0.34 -19.27
N VAL A 703 50.38 0.80 -20.09
CA VAL A 703 50.66 1.37 -21.43
C VAL A 703 50.29 2.85 -21.42
N GLU A 704 51.26 3.68 -21.75
CA GLU A 704 51.11 5.14 -21.83
C GLU A 704 51.32 5.64 -23.25
N ARG A 705 50.34 6.36 -23.80
CA ARG A 705 50.40 6.96 -25.13
C ARG A 705 50.18 8.45 -25.09
N GLY A 706 51.23 9.24 -25.34
CA GLY A 706 51.14 10.69 -25.27
C GLY A 706 50.79 11.26 -23.87
N VAL A 707 51.16 10.53 -22.81
CA VAL A 707 50.89 10.89 -21.41
C VAL A 707 52.05 11.65 -20.80
N GLU A 708 51.77 12.73 -20.07
CA GLU A 708 52.75 13.43 -19.23
C GLU A 708 52.70 12.80 -17.83
N ALA A 709 53.67 11.92 -17.55
CA ALA A 709 53.70 11.18 -16.28
C ALA A 709 54.62 11.87 -15.23
N ASP A 710 54.04 12.25 -14.09
CA ASP A 710 54.73 12.72 -12.92
C ASP A 710 54.63 11.63 -11.84
N LEU A 711 55.62 10.73 -11.83
CA LEU A 711 55.69 9.56 -10.96
C LEU A 711 56.77 9.80 -9.87
N PRO A 712 56.57 9.28 -8.63
CA PRO A 712 57.61 9.35 -7.59
C PRO A 712 58.83 8.52 -7.99
N GLU A 713 60.00 8.83 -7.41
CA GLU A 713 61.23 8.05 -7.62
C GLU A 713 61.05 6.63 -7.07
N ALA A 714 61.59 5.63 -7.89
CA ALA A 714 61.56 4.25 -7.48
C ALA A 714 62.44 4.02 -6.23
N GLY A 715 62.01 3.15 -5.33
CA GLY A 715 62.70 2.85 -4.07
C GLY A 715 61.98 1.76 -3.29
N ASP A 716 62.35 1.55 -2.04
CA ASP A 716 61.78 0.47 -1.19
C ASP A 716 60.26 0.41 -1.09
N ARG A 717 59.62 1.55 -1.26
CA ARG A 717 58.13 1.71 -1.14
C ARG A 717 57.45 2.04 -2.48
N VAL A 718 58.22 2.31 -3.51
CA VAL A 718 57.71 2.69 -4.85
C VAL A 718 58.34 1.74 -5.86
N LEU A 719 57.54 0.85 -6.40
CA LEU A 719 57.93 -0.05 -7.48
C LEU A 719 57.28 0.40 -8.78
N ILE A 720 58.12 0.72 -9.78
CA ILE A 720 57.73 1.01 -11.14
C ILE A 720 58.37 -0.02 -12.06
N ALA A 721 57.58 -0.81 -12.77
CA ALA A 721 58.05 -1.89 -13.62
C ALA A 721 57.15 -2.07 -14.85
N ASP A 722 57.75 -2.55 -15.94
CA ASP A 722 57.04 -2.99 -17.15
C ASP A 722 56.07 -1.95 -17.75
N VAL A 723 56.52 -0.69 -17.85
CA VAL A 723 55.73 0.43 -18.41
C VAL A 723 56.12 0.64 -19.86
N LEU A 724 55.15 0.50 -20.77
CA LEU A 724 55.32 0.78 -22.20
C LEU A 724 54.87 2.22 -22.48
N THR A 725 55.82 3.08 -22.85
CA THR A 725 55.56 4.46 -23.25
C THR A 725 55.66 4.66 -24.73
N SER A 726 54.71 5.38 -25.35
CA SER A 726 54.80 5.85 -26.72
C SER A 726 54.34 7.33 -26.81
N ALA A 727 55.00 8.05 -27.71
CA ALA A 727 54.70 9.45 -27.94
C ALA A 727 53.27 9.68 -28.48
#